data_b3fea17a9520becfc7cb1abab1717849
#
_entry.id   b3fea17a9520becfc7cb1abab1717849
#
_cell.length_a   1.000
_cell.length_b   1.000
_cell.length_c   1.000
_cell.angle_alpha   90.00
_cell.angle_beta   90.00
_cell.angle_gamma   90.00
#
_symmetry.space_group_name_H-M   'P 1'
#
loop_
_entity.id
_entity.type
_entity.pdbx_description
1 polymer ?
#
loop_
_entity_poly.entity_id
_entity_poly.type
_entity_poly.pdbx_seq_one_letter_code
_entity_poly.pdbx_strand_id
1 'polypeptide(L)'
;MMPVTLNRSVCCDLNETISHEWLITNGLGAYAAGTVAGVLTRMEHGLLVARPPENDTPQLLLAKIDEEVVFDQRTYYLGTNEYRDGTLNPSGFVHLETFRLEEGFPVFTYRLGGIDGIVLEKRIWMQQGRDTTYIQYRVVRTTQADKTGYRRSGITGVLSNSPSRSTEYSELTQQAVTLTLLPFTAYRPYNQAQHGNNDWHFQVRHYQNHAEEVLASDELRDPLLLPDGVAGCTIRAWENAHPYHLFAVGQPESEISFIPTNVWYWNFLRRQDAAAGRPALDDLYLPGVIRATLWPESDATLTILVSAEELATLTLRPQQLSHSYKRSIEGQRQLFSGALVQHRYFGDGGEAAHAQRLSVLHLDATSSTHQPEDEAFLRSLLRANERFLIQHRLPHISTQGDHERLFGRLKSVPDLCSNFLSMERLTRDTLIALPGLMIATGRYHEISSILRNLAQSFKQGMLPDIMPLPGSQTHEQTYHGADTPLWFCYALDSYLQNSQDYELLNELYPHIAESVNWYIRGNEYGVKMDPNDGLLSLSGDACTWMNARKHDTAITPRQGKPVEVNALWYNALSLLREWSQRLARTNRFSREQAPYQELLARCKASFHQQFWYSEGDYLFDVVAGTHGDDAALRPNQLLACSLRYAVLDDEQFRTPMLDKVTKSLLTPYGLRTLAPGTEGYHGYLGLSIDEQQEALHQGSVWTWLLGPYIDALYKTAHTSATHNETLWKRSLRQLLPFQKHLNEGMLDMIGGIFDGDAPHASGYVPASVLGNAELVRVYHTLTQVHVQQPHLIQSR
;
A
#
# COMPACT_ATOMS: atom_id res chain seq x y z
N MET A 1 17.39 8.25 9.08
CA MET A 1 16.34 9.18 8.59
C MET A 1 15.47 9.58 9.77
N MET A 2 15.12 10.85 9.91
CA MET A 2 14.15 11.24 10.93
C MET A 2 12.75 10.76 10.47
N PRO A 3 11.84 10.45 11.40
CA PRO A 3 10.46 10.15 11.04
C PRO A 3 9.89 11.28 10.18
N VAL A 4 8.98 10.95 9.25
CA VAL A 4 8.31 11.96 8.40
C VAL A 4 7.78 13.08 9.28
N THR A 5 8.30 14.29 9.08
CA THR A 5 7.91 15.47 9.86
C THR A 5 7.82 16.68 8.92
N LEU A 6 6.65 17.26 8.83
CA LEU A 6 6.38 18.50 8.11
C LEU A 6 6.27 19.64 9.13
N ASN A 7 7.00 20.70 8.88
CA ASN A 7 7.04 21.86 9.76
C ASN A 7 6.00 22.93 9.31
N ARG A 8 5.89 24.00 10.07
CA ARG A 8 4.93 25.07 9.83
C ARG A 8 5.01 25.66 8.42
N SER A 9 6.19 25.76 7.82
CA SER A 9 6.31 26.36 6.46
C SER A 9 5.59 25.54 5.40
N VAL A 10 5.54 24.21 5.56
CA VAL A 10 4.75 23.31 4.71
C VAL A 10 3.30 23.27 5.18
N CYS A 11 3.07 23.13 6.48
CA CYS A 11 1.72 22.94 7.06
C CYS A 11 0.77 24.11 6.83
N CYS A 12 1.29 25.35 6.69
CA CYS A 12 0.48 26.55 6.42
C CYS A 12 0.30 26.85 4.93
N ASP A 13 0.88 26.07 4.03
CA ASP A 13 0.64 26.17 2.58
C ASP A 13 -0.38 25.09 2.16
N LEU A 14 -1.52 25.54 1.63
CA LEU A 14 -2.58 24.63 1.22
C LEU A 14 -2.13 23.68 0.11
N ASN A 15 -1.42 24.18 -0.90
CA ASN A 15 -1.02 23.36 -2.06
C ASN A 15 -0.03 22.28 -1.64
N GLU A 16 0.88 22.61 -0.74
CA GLU A 16 1.79 21.62 -0.16
C GLU A 16 1.04 20.60 0.70
N THR A 17 0.18 21.05 1.60
CA THR A 17 -0.52 20.15 2.55
C THR A 17 -1.57 19.25 1.90
N ILE A 18 -2.17 19.63 0.78
CA ILE A 18 -3.08 18.76 0.02
C ILE A 18 -2.35 17.76 -0.86
N SER A 19 -1.09 18.04 -1.23
CA SER A 19 -0.25 17.11 -1.98
C SER A 19 0.34 16.01 -1.09
N HIS A 20 0.34 16.21 0.23
CA HIS A 20 0.80 15.23 1.22
C HIS A 20 -0.39 14.47 1.79
N GLU A 21 -0.46 13.20 1.47
CA GLU A 21 -1.50 12.27 1.92
C GLU A 21 -0.93 11.26 2.92
N TRP A 22 -1.75 10.75 3.81
CA TRP A 22 -1.39 9.71 4.77
C TRP A 22 -2.37 8.55 4.71
N LEU A 23 -1.89 7.36 5.06
CA LEU A 23 -2.66 6.11 5.04
C LEU A 23 -2.31 5.25 6.25
N ILE A 24 -3.34 4.72 6.91
CA ILE A 24 -3.20 3.66 7.92
C ILE A 24 -4.20 2.54 7.64
N THR A 25 -3.85 1.30 7.97
CA THR A 25 -4.66 0.11 7.72
C THR A 25 -4.75 -0.77 8.95
N ASN A 26 -5.77 -1.62 9.00
CA ASN A 26 -6.01 -2.56 10.09
C ASN A 26 -5.63 -4.02 9.77
N GLY A 27 -5.14 -4.29 8.55
CA GLY A 27 -4.83 -5.65 8.10
C GLY A 27 -6.04 -6.53 7.76
N LEU A 28 -7.28 -6.00 7.80
CA LEU A 28 -8.51 -6.69 7.37
C LEU A 28 -9.10 -6.09 6.09
N GLY A 29 -8.45 -5.06 5.51
CA GLY A 29 -8.92 -4.32 4.36
C GLY A 29 -9.68 -3.03 4.71
N ALA A 30 -9.86 -2.71 6.00
CA ALA A 30 -10.29 -1.38 6.40
C ALA A 30 -9.09 -0.43 6.52
N TYR A 31 -9.34 0.86 6.25
CA TYR A 31 -8.30 1.88 6.29
C TYR A 31 -8.84 3.25 6.72
N ALA A 32 -7.91 4.14 7.07
CA ALA A 32 -8.15 5.57 7.15
C ALA A 32 -7.07 6.30 6.33
N ALA A 33 -7.50 7.29 5.55
CA ALA A 33 -6.64 8.07 4.68
C ALA A 33 -7.15 9.51 4.57
N GLY A 34 -6.23 10.45 4.32
CA GLY A 34 -6.59 11.84 4.12
C GLY A 34 -5.38 12.70 3.83
N THR A 35 -5.61 13.99 3.59
CA THR A 35 -4.54 14.97 3.40
C THR A 35 -4.03 15.52 4.74
N VAL A 36 -2.84 16.07 4.74
CA VAL A 36 -2.29 16.78 5.91
C VAL A 36 -3.10 18.04 6.24
N ALA A 37 -3.70 18.69 5.23
CA ALA A 37 -4.62 19.81 5.45
C ALA A 37 -5.95 19.40 6.09
N GLY A 38 -6.32 18.11 6.09
CA GLY A 38 -7.61 17.59 6.55
C GLY A 38 -8.77 17.84 5.57
N VAL A 39 -8.51 18.40 4.38
CA VAL A 39 -9.50 18.53 3.31
C VAL A 39 -9.60 17.22 2.51
N LEU A 40 -10.80 16.84 2.12
CA LEU A 40 -11.04 15.68 1.26
C LEU A 40 -10.75 16.07 -0.20
N THR A 41 -9.76 15.44 -0.83
CA THR A 41 -9.40 15.72 -2.24
C THR A 41 -9.76 14.58 -3.18
N ARG A 42 -10.03 13.38 -2.64
CA ARG A 42 -10.41 12.15 -3.35
C ARG A 42 -11.63 11.50 -2.70
N MET A 43 -12.41 10.73 -3.45
CA MET A 43 -13.56 9.98 -2.91
C MET A 43 -13.15 8.86 -1.96
N GLU A 44 -11.93 8.40 -2.08
CA GLU A 44 -11.34 7.34 -1.25
C GLU A 44 -10.87 7.84 0.12
N HIS A 45 -10.78 9.17 0.34
CA HIS A 45 -10.42 9.72 1.64
C HIS A 45 -11.52 9.50 2.67
N GLY A 46 -11.12 9.09 3.87
CA GLY A 46 -12.02 8.91 5.01
C GLY A 46 -11.28 8.46 6.26
N LEU A 47 -11.88 8.74 7.41
CA LEU A 47 -11.36 8.33 8.72
C LEU A 47 -11.78 6.90 9.10
N LEU A 48 -12.81 6.35 8.45
CA LEU A 48 -13.12 4.91 8.48
C LEU A 48 -13.74 4.50 7.15
N VAL A 49 -12.98 3.75 6.40
CA VAL A 49 -13.47 2.96 5.25
C VAL A 49 -13.35 1.50 5.65
N ALA A 50 -14.47 0.79 5.72
CA ALA A 50 -14.51 -0.60 6.18
C ALA A 50 -15.44 -1.44 5.30
N ARG A 51 -15.26 -2.75 5.33
CA ARG A 51 -16.11 -3.70 4.60
C ARG A 51 -17.14 -4.31 5.57
N PRO A 52 -18.40 -3.86 5.55
CA PRO A 52 -19.47 -4.53 6.26
C PRO A 52 -19.63 -6.00 5.80
N PRO A 53 -20.07 -6.90 6.67
CA PRO A 53 -20.17 -8.33 6.35
C PRO A 53 -21.05 -8.66 5.14
N GLU A 54 -22.03 -7.80 4.83
CA GLU A 54 -23.00 -8.00 3.75
C GLU A 54 -22.51 -7.41 2.41
N ASN A 55 -21.38 -6.67 2.41
CA ASN A 55 -20.89 -5.96 1.22
C ASN A 55 -19.50 -6.43 0.84
N ASP A 56 -19.32 -6.82 -0.42
CA ASP A 56 -17.99 -7.13 -0.97
C ASP A 56 -17.14 -5.86 -1.19
N THR A 57 -17.78 -4.69 -1.34
CA THR A 57 -17.12 -3.40 -1.56
C THR A 57 -17.00 -2.63 -0.25
N PRO A 58 -15.80 -2.11 0.11
CA PRO A 58 -15.63 -1.25 1.27
C PRO A 58 -16.54 -0.01 1.22
N GLN A 59 -17.10 0.36 2.36
CA GLN A 59 -17.97 1.52 2.53
C GLN A 59 -17.26 2.62 3.29
N LEU A 60 -17.38 3.86 2.84
CA LEU A 60 -17.01 5.03 3.62
C LEU A 60 -18.07 5.25 4.71
N LEU A 61 -17.67 5.21 5.97
CA LEU A 61 -18.54 5.35 7.14
C LEU A 61 -18.32 6.67 7.87
N LEU A 62 -17.06 7.07 8.07
CA LEU A 62 -16.70 8.39 8.61
C LEU A 62 -15.75 9.07 7.63
N ALA A 63 -16.22 10.17 7.03
CA ALA A 63 -15.42 10.91 6.07
C ALA A 63 -14.34 11.75 6.77
N LYS A 64 -14.74 12.58 7.72
CA LYS A 64 -13.86 13.48 8.48
C LYS A 64 -14.48 13.91 9.80
N ILE A 65 -13.69 14.52 10.66
CA ILE A 65 -14.13 15.27 11.82
C ILE A 65 -13.59 16.70 11.69
N ASP A 66 -14.46 17.69 11.76
CA ASP A 66 -14.07 19.09 11.93
C ASP A 66 -14.07 19.44 13.40
N GLU A 67 -13.07 20.19 13.81
CA GLU A 67 -12.87 20.59 15.19
C GLU A 67 -13.08 22.12 15.36
N GLU A 68 -13.84 22.50 16.37
CA GLU A 68 -13.95 23.86 16.87
C GLU A 68 -13.40 23.89 18.30
N VAL A 69 -12.44 24.75 18.53
CA VAL A 69 -11.75 24.88 19.83
C VAL A 69 -12.04 26.26 20.40
N VAL A 70 -12.68 26.30 21.56
CA VAL A 70 -12.89 27.56 22.31
C VAL A 70 -11.84 27.64 23.41
N PHE A 71 -11.02 28.69 23.31
CA PHE A 71 -9.97 29.02 24.29
C PHE A 71 -9.80 30.53 24.34
N ASP A 72 -9.65 31.10 25.55
CA ASP A 72 -9.47 32.53 25.76
C ASP A 72 -10.53 33.38 25.04
N GLN A 73 -11.80 32.97 25.20
CA GLN A 73 -12.98 33.62 24.58
C GLN A 73 -12.93 33.73 23.05
N ARG A 74 -12.06 32.96 22.40
CA ARG A 74 -11.93 32.89 20.96
C ARG A 74 -12.29 31.48 20.48
N THR A 75 -12.87 31.41 19.29
CA THR A 75 -13.14 30.14 18.60
C THR A 75 -12.13 29.96 17.46
N TYR A 76 -11.48 28.79 17.44
CA TYR A 76 -10.57 28.37 16.40
C TYR A 76 -11.18 27.19 15.66
N TYR A 77 -11.33 27.31 14.35
CA TYR A 77 -11.82 26.24 13.48
C TYR A 77 -10.62 25.52 12.88
N LEU A 78 -10.47 24.22 13.16
CA LEU A 78 -9.33 23.41 12.71
C LEU A 78 -9.65 22.55 11.49
N GLY A 79 -10.92 22.35 11.17
CA GLY A 79 -11.34 21.70 9.94
C GLY A 79 -10.96 22.52 8.70
N THR A 80 -10.75 21.84 7.57
CA THR A 80 -10.57 22.49 6.26
C THR A 80 -11.54 21.87 5.28
N ASN A 81 -12.41 22.68 4.67
CA ASN A 81 -13.40 22.24 3.70
C ASN A 81 -13.31 23.07 2.43
N GLU A 82 -13.41 22.41 1.30
CA GLU A 82 -13.55 23.03 0.01
C GLU A 82 -14.95 22.74 -0.54
N TYR A 83 -15.61 23.74 -1.08
CA TYR A 83 -16.96 23.62 -1.61
C TYR A 83 -16.98 23.81 -3.13
N ARG A 84 -18.13 23.50 -3.75
CA ARG A 84 -18.34 23.51 -5.22
C ARG A 84 -17.84 24.76 -5.94
N ASP A 85 -17.90 25.92 -5.31
CA ASP A 85 -17.44 27.19 -5.86
C ASP A 85 -15.95 27.47 -5.65
N GLY A 86 -15.23 26.53 -5.06
CA GLY A 86 -13.81 26.65 -4.67
C GLY A 86 -13.60 27.41 -3.37
N THR A 87 -14.66 27.80 -2.64
CA THR A 87 -14.56 28.44 -1.34
C THR A 87 -14.00 27.48 -0.30
N LEU A 88 -13.02 27.95 0.48
CA LEU A 88 -12.46 27.24 1.64
C LEU A 88 -13.11 27.77 2.92
N ASN A 89 -13.92 26.93 3.59
CA ASN A 89 -14.56 27.33 4.85
C ASN A 89 -14.93 26.10 5.72
N PRO A 90 -14.37 25.93 6.91
CA PRO A 90 -13.24 26.71 7.43
C PRO A 90 -11.91 26.41 6.72
N SER A 91 -10.83 27.11 7.12
CA SER A 91 -9.47 26.95 6.60
C SER A 91 -8.47 26.67 7.74
N GLY A 92 -8.74 25.59 8.47
CA GLY A 92 -8.05 25.26 9.72
C GLY A 92 -6.58 24.88 9.59
N PHE A 93 -6.14 24.52 8.37
CA PHE A 93 -4.73 24.19 8.09
C PHE A 93 -3.77 25.34 8.50
N VAL A 94 -4.21 26.58 8.53
CA VAL A 94 -3.39 27.73 8.96
C VAL A 94 -2.95 27.66 10.43
N HIS A 95 -3.65 26.85 11.23
CA HIS A 95 -3.32 26.63 12.65
C HIS A 95 -2.38 25.44 12.86
N LEU A 96 -2.10 24.64 11.80
CA LEU A 96 -1.25 23.48 11.88
C LEU A 96 0.22 23.89 12.02
N GLU A 97 0.82 23.57 13.16
CA GLU A 97 2.23 23.86 13.48
C GLU A 97 3.16 22.77 12.90
N THR A 98 2.81 21.50 13.13
CA THR A 98 3.57 20.37 12.62
C THR A 98 2.65 19.19 12.32
N PHE A 99 3.03 18.42 11.32
CA PHE A 99 2.52 17.07 11.07
C PHE A 99 3.69 16.08 11.15
N ARG A 100 3.46 14.92 11.77
CA ARG A 100 4.45 13.85 11.78
C ARG A 100 3.78 12.48 11.73
N LEU A 101 4.54 11.49 11.25
CA LEU A 101 4.16 10.08 11.38
C LEU A 101 4.93 9.46 12.56
N GLU A 102 4.23 9.07 13.61
CA GLU A 102 4.79 8.35 14.76
C GLU A 102 4.61 6.84 14.55
N GLU A 103 5.67 6.15 14.18
CA GLU A 103 5.64 4.74 13.74
C GLU A 103 4.56 4.46 12.67
N GLY A 104 4.39 5.41 11.74
CA GLY A 104 3.42 5.33 10.65
C GLY A 104 2.01 5.86 10.98
N PHE A 105 1.73 6.26 12.24
CA PHE A 105 0.46 6.86 12.63
C PHE A 105 0.51 8.38 12.57
N PRO A 106 -0.49 9.06 11.94
CA PRO A 106 -0.50 10.51 11.80
C PRO A 106 -0.74 11.22 13.14
N VAL A 107 0.07 12.24 13.37
CA VAL A 107 -0.01 13.13 14.53
C VAL A 107 0.04 14.58 14.04
N PHE A 108 -1.03 15.31 14.29
CA PHE A 108 -1.20 16.73 13.97
C PHE A 108 -0.99 17.55 15.23
N THR A 109 -0.24 18.63 15.13
CA THR A 109 0.00 19.56 16.26
C THR A 109 -0.49 20.95 15.84
N TYR A 110 -1.50 21.44 16.50
CA TYR A 110 -2.08 22.77 16.26
C TYR A 110 -1.62 23.73 17.34
N ARG A 111 -1.24 24.96 16.94
CA ARG A 111 -0.92 26.05 17.87
C ARG A 111 -2.01 27.13 17.80
N LEU A 112 -2.67 27.37 18.91
CA LEU A 112 -3.79 28.29 19.04
C LEU A 112 -3.45 29.42 20.01
N GLY A 113 -3.80 30.67 19.69
CA GLY A 113 -3.51 31.82 20.54
C GLY A 113 -2.08 32.37 20.44
N GLY A 114 -1.31 31.94 19.42
CA GLY A 114 0.06 32.40 19.19
C GLY A 114 1.10 31.72 20.08
N ILE A 115 2.21 32.41 20.38
CA ILE A 115 3.36 31.85 21.14
C ILE A 115 2.96 31.50 22.57
N ASP A 116 2.07 32.28 23.15
CA ASP A 116 1.62 32.15 24.54
C ASP A 116 0.34 31.35 24.69
N GLY A 117 -0.16 30.82 23.58
CA GLY A 117 -1.37 30.01 23.53
C GLY A 117 -1.17 28.54 23.90
N ILE A 118 -2.18 27.74 23.54
CA ILE A 118 -2.17 26.30 23.79
C ILE A 118 -1.67 25.53 22.56
N VAL A 119 -1.21 24.31 22.79
CA VAL A 119 -0.91 23.31 21.77
C VAL A 119 -1.90 22.18 21.92
N LEU A 120 -2.68 21.93 20.84
CA LEU A 120 -3.57 20.78 20.73
C LEU A 120 -2.92 19.74 19.82
N GLU A 121 -2.80 18.52 20.31
CA GLU A 121 -2.33 17.37 19.53
C GLU A 121 -3.51 16.45 19.18
N LYS A 122 -3.62 16.07 17.89
CA LYS A 122 -4.57 15.09 17.36
C LYS A 122 -3.78 13.89 16.82
N ARG A 123 -4.06 12.68 17.31
CA ARG A 123 -3.46 11.42 16.86
C ARG A 123 -4.51 10.52 16.28
N ILE A 124 -4.17 9.79 15.21
CA ILE A 124 -5.07 8.85 14.57
C ILE A 124 -4.37 7.49 14.48
N TRP A 125 -5.06 6.41 14.88
CA TRP A 125 -4.54 5.04 14.70
C TRP A 125 -5.66 4.05 14.46
N MET A 126 -5.29 2.92 13.86
CA MET A 126 -6.12 1.72 13.78
C MET A 126 -5.42 0.59 14.53
N GLN A 127 -6.19 -0.28 15.17
CA GLN A 127 -5.67 -1.49 15.77
C GLN A 127 -5.75 -2.64 14.77
N GLN A 128 -4.67 -3.41 14.65
CA GLN A 128 -4.64 -4.59 13.78
C GLN A 128 -5.75 -5.58 14.15
N GLY A 129 -6.47 -6.05 13.13
CA GLY A 129 -7.56 -7.00 13.29
C GLY A 129 -8.90 -6.41 13.78
N ARG A 130 -9.05 -5.08 13.80
CA ARG A 130 -10.24 -4.37 14.23
C ARG A 130 -10.70 -3.34 13.20
N ASP A 131 -11.98 -3.37 12.82
CA ASP A 131 -12.58 -2.38 11.91
C ASP A 131 -12.97 -1.11 12.68
N THR A 132 -11.96 -0.53 13.34
CA THR A 132 -12.10 0.60 14.27
C THR A 132 -10.96 1.58 14.08
N THR A 133 -11.31 2.86 13.91
CA THR A 133 -10.38 3.99 13.93
C THR A 133 -10.52 4.75 15.23
N TYR A 134 -9.39 5.13 15.80
CA TYR A 134 -9.30 5.92 17.02
C TYR A 134 -8.69 7.27 16.69
N ILE A 135 -9.29 8.36 17.18
CA ILE A 135 -8.79 9.73 17.04
C ILE A 135 -8.70 10.33 18.44
N GLN A 136 -7.50 10.64 18.89
CA GLN A 136 -7.26 11.16 20.24
C GLN A 136 -6.81 12.61 20.20
N TYR A 137 -7.44 13.41 21.04
CA TYR A 137 -7.10 14.79 21.27
C TYR A 137 -6.52 14.97 22.67
N ARG A 138 -5.46 15.77 22.78
CA ARG A 138 -4.88 16.19 24.06
C ARG A 138 -4.36 17.60 23.98
N VAL A 139 -4.44 18.34 25.08
CA VAL A 139 -3.77 19.61 25.21
C VAL A 139 -2.37 19.34 25.76
N VAL A 140 -1.35 19.77 25.01
CA VAL A 140 0.06 19.53 25.36
C VAL A 140 0.58 20.75 26.11
N ARG A 141 1.26 20.52 27.23
CA ARG A 141 1.96 21.57 27.96
C ARG A 141 3.17 22.03 27.16
N THR A 142 3.30 23.34 26.93
CA THR A 142 4.56 23.93 26.45
C THR A 142 5.59 23.92 27.54
N THR A 143 6.66 23.14 27.38
CA THR A 143 7.77 23.14 28.31
C THR A 143 8.67 24.37 28.11
N GLN A 144 9.46 24.77 29.13
CA GLN A 144 10.43 25.89 28.97
C GLN A 144 11.46 25.63 27.87
N ALA A 145 11.74 24.35 27.56
CA ALA A 145 12.62 23.95 26.46
C ALA A 145 12.05 24.33 25.08
N ASP A 146 10.73 24.21 24.89
CA ASP A 146 10.07 24.60 23.65
C ASP A 146 10.09 26.14 23.47
N LYS A 147 10.09 26.89 24.57
CA LYS A 147 10.23 28.36 24.57
C LYS A 147 11.63 28.83 24.15
N THR A 148 12.68 28.05 24.43
CA THR A 148 14.07 28.39 24.08
C THR A 148 14.41 28.05 22.63
N GLY A 149 13.75 27.08 22.00
CA GLY A 149 13.90 26.72 20.58
C GLY A 149 13.53 27.89 19.65
N TYR A 150 12.51 28.66 20.00
CA TYR A 150 12.07 29.83 19.24
C TYR A 150 13.00 31.07 19.35
N ARG A 151 13.91 31.11 20.37
CA ARG A 151 14.87 32.21 20.52
C ARG A 151 16.10 32.12 19.59
N ARG A 152 16.32 31.02 18.90
CA ARG A 152 17.50 30.82 18.03
C ARG A 152 17.35 31.25 16.58
N SER A 153 16.17 31.59 16.08
CA SER A 153 16.02 32.20 14.77
C SER A 153 15.85 33.72 14.91
N GLY A 154 16.96 34.37 15.08
CA GLY A 154 17.32 35.76 14.86
C GLY A 154 16.27 36.86 14.93
N ILE A 155 16.17 37.52 16.07
CA ILE A 155 16.13 38.99 16.19
C ILE A 155 16.68 39.33 17.55
N THR A 156 17.84 40.00 17.58
CA THR A 156 18.38 40.67 18.76
C THR A 156 17.55 41.92 19.05
N GLY A 157 16.67 41.84 20.03
CA GLY A 157 15.88 42.97 20.53
C GLY A 157 15.94 43.01 22.06
N VAL A 158 16.42 44.07 22.53
CA VAL A 158 16.64 44.59 23.91
C VAL A 158 15.70 43.99 24.97
N LEU A 159 16.31 43.41 26.03
CA LEU A 159 15.65 42.97 27.24
C LEU A 159 15.17 44.17 28.06
N SER A 160 13.85 44.34 28.19
CA SER A 160 13.29 45.13 29.30
C SER A 160 12.86 44.16 30.42
N ASN A 161 13.51 44.24 31.57
CA ASN A 161 13.11 43.58 32.81
C ASN A 161 11.79 44.16 33.32
N SER A 162 10.70 43.44 33.17
CA SER A 162 9.42 43.75 33.86
C SER A 162 8.97 42.48 34.61
N PRO A 163 8.79 42.53 35.93
CA PRO A 163 8.40 41.38 36.75
C PRO A 163 6.94 40.97 36.68
N SER A 164 6.10 41.70 35.95
CA SER A 164 4.65 41.49 35.94
C SER A 164 4.12 40.45 34.94
N ARG A 165 4.94 39.82 34.08
CA ARG A 165 4.49 38.89 33.09
C ARG A 165 4.40 37.42 33.52
N SER A 166 4.95 37.04 34.67
CA SER A 166 4.97 35.62 35.10
C SER A 166 3.66 35.16 35.75
N THR A 167 2.82 36.06 36.22
CA THR A 167 1.53 35.76 36.85
C THR A 167 0.41 35.56 35.80
N GLU A 168 0.38 36.39 34.75
CA GLU A 168 -0.59 36.22 33.65
C GLU A 168 -0.37 34.92 32.87
N TYR A 169 0.89 34.46 32.75
CA TYR A 169 1.21 33.19 32.10
C TYR A 169 0.70 31.97 32.85
N SER A 170 0.61 32.03 34.17
CA SER A 170 0.09 30.92 34.96
C SER A 170 -1.45 30.82 34.88
N GLU A 171 -2.13 31.94 34.69
CA GLU A 171 -3.57 31.98 34.61
C GLU A 171 -4.12 31.47 33.24
N LEU A 172 -3.44 31.75 32.11
CA LEU A 172 -3.80 31.30 30.80
C LEU A 172 -3.67 29.76 30.63
N THR A 173 -2.72 29.14 31.30
CA THR A 173 -2.52 27.67 31.28
C THR A 173 -3.55 26.91 32.12
N GLN A 174 -4.32 27.61 32.98
CA GLN A 174 -5.37 27.01 33.82
C GLN A 174 -6.77 27.08 33.20
N GLN A 175 -6.93 27.75 32.04
CA GLN A 175 -8.25 27.86 31.41
C GLN A 175 -8.67 26.55 30.74
N ALA A 176 -9.92 26.18 30.95
CA ALA A 176 -10.55 25.05 30.26
C ALA A 176 -10.60 25.28 28.75
N VAL A 177 -10.32 24.23 27.99
CA VAL A 177 -10.45 24.21 26.53
C VAL A 177 -11.71 23.44 26.17
N THR A 178 -12.67 24.13 25.55
CA THR A 178 -13.87 23.44 25.03
C THR A 178 -13.60 23.00 23.60
N LEU A 179 -13.70 21.71 23.38
CA LEU A 179 -13.57 21.07 22.06
C LEU A 179 -14.95 20.63 21.58
N THR A 180 -15.34 21.13 20.42
CA THR A 180 -16.57 20.72 19.73
C THR A 180 -16.18 20.01 18.45
N LEU A 181 -16.67 18.79 18.26
CA LEU A 181 -16.35 17.90 17.14
C LEU A 181 -17.58 17.70 16.27
N LEU A 182 -17.42 17.89 14.97
CA LEU A 182 -18.43 17.68 13.95
C LEU A 182 -18.03 16.45 13.10
N PRO A 183 -18.48 15.23 13.46
CA PRO A 183 -18.17 14.01 12.70
C PRO A 183 -19.05 13.92 11.46
N PHE A 184 -18.49 14.18 10.30
CA PHE A 184 -19.15 14.04 9.01
C PHE A 184 -19.11 12.59 8.54
N THR A 185 -20.29 11.97 8.47
CA THR A 185 -20.50 10.57 8.12
C THR A 185 -21.04 10.40 6.71
N ALA A 186 -20.87 9.20 6.17
CA ALA A 186 -21.44 8.74 4.92
C ALA A 186 -21.82 7.27 5.04
N TYR A 187 -22.49 6.73 4.03
CA TYR A 187 -22.66 5.29 3.85
C TYR A 187 -22.72 5.02 2.35
N ARG A 188 -21.57 4.90 1.73
CA ARG A 188 -21.42 4.72 0.28
C ARG A 188 -20.21 3.86 -0.05
N PRO A 189 -20.19 3.19 -1.19
CA PRO A 189 -18.95 2.61 -1.70
C PRO A 189 -17.82 3.64 -1.72
N TYR A 190 -16.63 3.25 -1.29
CA TYR A 190 -15.48 4.15 -1.14
C TYR A 190 -15.11 4.90 -2.44
N ASN A 191 -15.42 4.32 -3.60
CA ASN A 191 -15.11 4.82 -4.95
C ASN A 191 -16.31 5.43 -5.68
N GLN A 192 -17.37 5.81 -4.96
CA GLN A 192 -18.57 6.47 -5.50
C GLN A 192 -18.84 7.77 -4.73
N ALA A 193 -19.63 8.66 -5.33
CA ALA A 193 -20.13 9.86 -4.67
C ALA A 193 -21.46 9.58 -3.99
N GLN A 194 -21.76 10.29 -2.90
CA GLN A 194 -23.06 10.30 -2.22
C GLN A 194 -23.73 11.64 -2.38
N HIS A 195 -25.04 11.61 -2.67
CA HIS A 195 -25.89 12.79 -2.67
C HIS A 195 -27.01 12.60 -1.67
N GLY A 196 -27.09 13.55 -0.74
CA GLY A 196 -28.16 13.61 0.22
C GLY A 196 -29.47 14.11 -0.39
N ASN A 197 -30.55 14.00 0.36
CA ASN A 197 -31.80 14.67 0.07
C ASN A 197 -32.53 14.98 1.39
N ASN A 198 -33.51 15.87 1.34
CA ASN A 198 -34.21 16.32 2.54
C ASN A 198 -35.12 15.26 3.18
N ASP A 199 -35.47 14.21 2.44
CA ASP A 199 -36.33 13.10 2.90
C ASP A 199 -35.53 11.92 3.40
N TRP A 200 -34.22 11.90 3.23
CA TRP A 200 -33.33 10.83 3.68
C TRP A 200 -32.54 11.26 4.91
N HIS A 201 -32.89 10.67 6.04
CA HIS A 201 -32.14 10.86 7.28
C HIS A 201 -31.61 9.52 7.75
N PHE A 202 -30.37 9.53 8.25
CA PHE A 202 -29.80 8.35 8.91
C PHE A 202 -30.53 8.10 10.22
N GLN A 203 -30.71 6.84 10.57
CA GLN A 203 -31.25 6.45 11.87
C GLN A 203 -30.11 6.57 12.90
N VAL A 204 -30.23 7.53 13.81
CA VAL A 204 -29.22 7.82 14.83
C VAL A 204 -29.78 7.51 16.21
N ARG A 205 -29.24 6.46 16.86
CA ARG A 205 -29.52 6.17 18.26
C ARG A 205 -28.39 6.72 19.12
N HIS A 206 -28.62 7.75 19.91
CA HIS A 206 -27.64 8.35 20.79
C HIS A 206 -27.66 7.75 22.20
N TYR A 207 -26.50 7.84 22.88
CA TYR A 207 -26.27 7.33 24.22
C TYR A 207 -25.62 8.41 25.09
N GLN A 208 -26.15 8.63 26.29
CA GLN A 208 -25.63 9.56 27.30
C GLN A 208 -25.65 8.93 28.69
N ASN A 209 -24.84 9.46 29.62
CA ASN A 209 -24.65 8.92 30.95
C ASN A 209 -25.82 9.05 31.91
N HIS A 210 -26.88 9.84 31.61
CA HIS A 210 -28.00 10.04 32.52
C HIS A 210 -29.18 9.16 32.14
N ALA A 211 -29.55 8.30 33.06
CA ALA A 211 -30.65 7.33 32.96
C ALA A 211 -32.05 7.95 32.80
N GLU A 212 -32.16 9.29 32.69
CA GLU A 212 -33.49 9.98 32.78
C GLU A 212 -34.18 10.25 31.46
N GLU A 213 -33.60 9.97 30.31
CA GLU A 213 -34.24 10.22 29.00
C GLU A 213 -34.28 8.99 28.09
N VAL A 214 -34.63 7.83 28.65
CA VAL A 214 -35.12 6.71 27.83
C VAL A 214 -36.63 6.80 27.75
N LEU A 215 -37.13 7.82 27.06
CA LEU A 215 -38.56 7.92 26.73
C LEU A 215 -38.80 7.47 25.29
N ALA A 216 -39.53 6.35 25.21
CA ALA A 216 -40.44 5.95 24.14
C ALA A 216 -39.84 5.50 22.80
N SER A 217 -39.39 4.26 22.75
CA SER A 217 -39.87 3.30 21.77
C SER A 217 -39.68 1.88 22.33
N ASP A 218 -40.76 1.15 22.40
CA ASP A 218 -40.93 -0.16 23.12
C ASP A 218 -40.18 -1.37 22.48
N GLU A 219 -39.22 -1.18 21.59
CA GLU A 219 -38.62 -2.29 20.83
C GLU A 219 -37.16 -2.68 21.14
N LEU A 220 -36.48 -2.03 22.09
CA LEU A 220 -35.11 -2.41 22.43
C LEU A 220 -34.98 -2.73 23.93
N ARG A 221 -35.10 -4.01 24.23
CA ARG A 221 -34.74 -4.60 25.53
C ARG A 221 -33.21 -4.49 25.72
N ASP A 222 -32.82 -3.83 26.80
CA ASP A 222 -31.50 -3.51 27.35
C ASP A 222 -30.89 -2.18 26.90
N PRO A 223 -31.04 -1.10 27.69
CA PRO A 223 -30.22 0.10 27.52
C PRO A 223 -28.78 -0.26 27.87
N LEU A 224 -27.85 -0.11 26.89
CA LEU A 224 -26.43 -0.18 27.13
C LEU A 224 -26.07 0.95 28.12
N LEU A 225 -25.77 0.59 29.39
CA LEU A 225 -25.30 1.56 30.37
C LEU A 225 -23.85 1.94 30.00
N LEU A 226 -23.69 3.15 29.52
CA LEU A 226 -22.34 3.69 29.23
C LEU A 226 -21.60 4.00 30.54
N PRO A 227 -20.26 3.79 30.58
CA PRO A 227 -19.44 4.28 31.67
C PRO A 227 -19.47 5.80 31.78
N ASP A 228 -19.16 6.37 32.94
CA ASP A 228 -18.98 7.80 33.12
C ASP A 228 -17.86 8.30 32.16
N GLY A 229 -18.02 9.50 31.65
CA GLY A 229 -17.09 10.07 30.66
C GLY A 229 -17.22 9.50 29.24
N VAL A 230 -18.32 8.83 28.90
CA VAL A 230 -18.59 8.30 27.56
C VAL A 230 -19.90 8.85 27.01
N ALA A 231 -19.90 9.33 25.77
CA ALA A 231 -21.08 9.72 25.01
C ALA A 231 -20.92 9.33 23.53
N GLY A 232 -22.03 9.13 22.82
CA GLY A 232 -21.95 8.80 21.40
C GLY A 232 -23.23 8.25 20.81
N CYS A 233 -23.14 7.62 19.64
CA CYS A 233 -24.31 7.09 18.93
C CYS A 233 -23.99 5.86 18.10
N THR A 234 -25.05 5.11 17.77
CA THR A 234 -25.10 4.11 16.71
C THR A 234 -25.82 4.70 15.51
N ILE A 235 -25.28 4.52 14.31
CA ILE A 235 -25.76 5.09 13.08
C ILE A 235 -26.10 3.98 12.09
N ARG A 236 -27.26 4.10 11.42
CA ARG A 236 -27.65 3.29 10.27
C ARG A 236 -28.10 4.21 9.14
N ALA A 237 -27.59 4.00 7.95
CA ALA A 237 -27.99 4.80 6.80
C ALA A 237 -29.46 4.54 6.36
N TRP A 238 -29.93 3.30 6.51
CA TRP A 238 -31.32 2.84 6.29
C TRP A 238 -31.59 1.58 7.13
N GLU A 239 -32.82 1.11 7.19
CA GLU A 239 -33.28 0.04 8.10
C GLU A 239 -32.42 -1.25 8.07
N ASN A 240 -31.99 -1.68 6.87
CA ASN A 240 -31.20 -2.90 6.69
C ASN A 240 -29.70 -2.61 6.48
N ALA A 241 -29.24 -1.36 6.63
CA ALA A 241 -27.83 -1.06 6.55
C ALA A 241 -27.07 -1.59 7.76
N HIS A 242 -25.82 -2.02 7.56
CA HIS A 242 -24.95 -2.40 8.66
C HIS A 242 -24.75 -1.21 9.61
N PRO A 243 -24.98 -1.38 10.93
CA PRO A 243 -24.77 -0.31 11.90
C PRO A 243 -23.29 -0.03 12.09
N TYR A 244 -22.94 1.22 12.31
CA TYR A 244 -21.62 1.60 12.77
C TYR A 244 -21.75 2.56 13.96
N HIS A 245 -20.70 2.67 14.74
CA HIS A 245 -20.71 3.27 16.05
C HIS A 245 -19.72 4.41 16.16
N LEU A 246 -20.13 5.50 16.80
CA LEU A 246 -19.30 6.66 17.07
C LEU A 246 -19.39 7.00 18.56
N PHE A 247 -18.28 6.88 19.30
CA PHE A 247 -18.20 7.18 20.71
C PHE A 247 -17.04 8.12 21.05
N ALA A 248 -17.30 9.03 21.97
CA ALA A 248 -16.31 9.86 22.63
C ALA A 248 -16.03 9.28 24.02
N VAL A 249 -14.78 9.07 24.36
CA VAL A 249 -14.32 8.49 25.62
C VAL A 249 -13.28 9.41 26.25
N GLY A 250 -13.59 9.95 27.40
CA GLY A 250 -12.68 10.75 28.23
C GLY A 250 -12.52 10.21 29.62
N GLN A 251 -11.81 10.95 30.48
CA GLN A 251 -11.74 10.62 31.91
C GLN A 251 -13.13 10.74 32.53
N PRO A 252 -13.42 10.03 33.64
CA PRO A 252 -14.74 10.12 34.29
C PRO A 252 -15.16 11.55 34.69
N GLU A 253 -14.19 12.41 34.96
CA GLU A 253 -14.40 13.82 35.32
C GLU A 253 -14.58 14.74 34.09
N SER A 254 -14.41 14.21 32.86
CA SER A 254 -14.59 14.97 31.64
C SER A 254 -16.08 15.16 31.36
N GLU A 255 -16.49 16.39 31.15
CA GLU A 255 -17.84 16.72 30.73
C GLU A 255 -17.93 16.44 29.21
N ILE A 256 -18.50 15.29 28.84
CA ILE A 256 -18.69 14.89 27.44
C ILE A 256 -20.18 14.77 27.15
N SER A 257 -20.62 15.40 26.07
CA SER A 257 -22.02 15.30 25.60
C SER A 257 -22.07 15.04 24.09
N PHE A 258 -23.06 14.26 23.68
CA PHE A 258 -23.45 14.08 22.29
C PHE A 258 -24.76 14.84 22.05
N ILE A 259 -24.76 15.80 21.12
CA ILE A 259 -25.92 16.65 20.81
C ILE A 259 -26.39 16.25 19.40
N PRO A 260 -27.51 15.54 19.25
CA PRO A 260 -28.01 15.11 17.95
C PRO A 260 -28.41 16.34 17.09
N THR A 261 -28.02 16.32 15.82
CA THR A 261 -28.34 17.37 14.85
C THR A 261 -29.08 16.83 13.63
N ASN A 262 -28.68 15.65 13.12
CA ASN A 262 -29.34 14.95 12.00
C ASN A 262 -29.49 15.83 10.74
N VAL A 263 -28.43 16.46 10.28
CA VAL A 263 -28.44 17.40 9.15
C VAL A 263 -27.46 17.01 8.07
N TRP A 264 -27.80 17.32 6.82
CA TRP A 264 -26.91 17.21 5.68
C TRP A 264 -26.09 18.49 5.49
N TYR A 265 -24.81 18.28 5.13
CA TYR A 265 -23.92 19.31 4.62
C TYR A 265 -23.62 19.01 3.15
N TRP A 266 -23.73 20.03 2.29
CA TRP A 266 -23.85 19.89 0.86
C TRP A 266 -22.59 20.35 0.11
N ASN A 267 -22.32 19.65 -1.04
CA ASN A 267 -21.39 20.12 -2.07
C ASN A 267 -19.93 20.24 -1.61
N PHE A 268 -19.42 19.30 -0.80
CA PHE A 268 -17.98 19.20 -0.57
C PHE A 268 -17.28 18.87 -1.90
N LEU A 269 -16.28 19.70 -2.28
CA LEU A 269 -15.52 19.50 -3.51
C LEU A 269 -14.27 18.66 -3.23
N ARG A 270 -14.09 17.62 -4.03
CA ARG A 270 -12.87 16.82 -4.10
C ARG A 270 -12.09 17.21 -5.35
N ARG A 271 -11.11 18.12 -5.19
CA ARG A 271 -10.40 18.75 -6.32
C ARG A 271 -9.59 17.80 -7.18
N GLN A 272 -9.05 16.71 -6.62
CA GLN A 272 -8.31 15.71 -7.41
C GLN A 272 -9.25 14.86 -8.26
N ASP A 273 -10.43 14.53 -7.73
CA ASP A 273 -11.48 13.88 -8.53
C ASP A 273 -11.96 14.77 -9.67
N ALA A 274 -12.16 16.07 -9.39
CA ALA A 274 -12.53 17.05 -10.41
C ALA A 274 -11.47 17.14 -11.53
N ALA A 275 -10.19 17.22 -11.16
CA ALA A 275 -9.09 17.26 -12.11
C ALA A 275 -9.00 15.96 -12.95
N ALA A 276 -9.33 14.81 -12.36
CA ALA A 276 -9.37 13.52 -13.05
C ALA A 276 -10.63 13.29 -13.90
N GLY A 277 -11.60 14.24 -13.89
CA GLY A 277 -12.88 14.07 -14.59
C GLY A 277 -13.84 13.08 -13.91
N ARG A 278 -13.61 12.76 -12.63
CA ARG A 278 -14.49 11.89 -11.82
C ARG A 278 -15.59 12.67 -11.12
N PRO A 279 -16.68 12.04 -10.63
CA PRO A 279 -17.67 12.69 -9.77
C PRO A 279 -16.97 13.33 -8.56
N ALA A 280 -17.01 14.67 -8.47
CA ALA A 280 -16.17 15.43 -7.55
C ALA A 280 -16.91 16.03 -6.36
N LEU A 281 -18.24 16.01 -6.36
CA LEU A 281 -19.06 16.55 -5.27
C LEU A 281 -19.59 15.44 -4.40
N ASP A 282 -19.59 15.67 -3.10
CA ASP A 282 -20.11 14.77 -2.08
C ASP A 282 -20.96 15.54 -1.07
N ASP A 283 -22.02 14.90 -0.56
CA ASP A 283 -22.82 15.41 0.55
C ASP A 283 -22.56 14.53 1.76
N LEU A 284 -22.34 15.15 2.92
CA LEU A 284 -22.00 14.46 4.14
C LEU A 284 -23.07 14.67 5.21
N TYR A 285 -23.35 13.62 5.99
CA TYR A 285 -24.36 13.66 7.03
C TYR A 285 -23.70 13.92 8.40
N LEU A 286 -24.23 14.90 9.15
CA LEU A 286 -23.83 15.17 10.53
C LEU A 286 -24.86 14.58 11.48
N PRO A 287 -24.60 13.43 12.12
CA PRO A 287 -25.54 12.76 13.02
C PRO A 287 -25.74 13.52 14.33
N GLY A 288 -24.71 14.23 14.75
CA GLY A 288 -24.67 15.01 15.97
C GLY A 288 -23.29 15.61 16.20
N VAL A 289 -23.22 16.46 17.22
CA VAL A 289 -22.01 17.16 17.64
C VAL A 289 -21.54 16.61 18.98
N ILE A 290 -20.25 16.35 19.11
CA ILE A 290 -19.64 15.97 20.39
C ILE A 290 -19.00 17.19 21.02
N ARG A 291 -19.34 17.50 22.27
CA ARG A 291 -18.71 18.58 23.03
C ARG A 291 -17.99 18.00 24.24
N ALA A 292 -16.75 18.42 24.46
CA ALA A 292 -15.95 17.99 25.60
C ALA A 292 -15.11 19.15 26.16
N THR A 293 -14.86 19.12 27.47
CA THR A 293 -13.98 20.06 28.17
C THR A 293 -12.67 19.39 28.52
N LEU A 294 -11.53 19.97 28.07
CA LEU A 294 -10.18 19.50 28.35
C LEU A 294 -9.46 20.52 29.23
N TRP A 295 -8.70 20.00 30.19
CA TRP A 295 -7.91 20.82 31.11
C TRP A 295 -6.42 20.63 30.81
N PRO A 296 -5.65 21.68 30.47
CA PRO A 296 -4.23 21.56 30.11
C PRO A 296 -3.35 20.96 31.21
N GLU A 297 -3.76 21.09 32.47
CA GLU A 297 -2.99 20.59 33.63
C GLU A 297 -3.16 19.08 33.90
N SER A 298 -4.20 18.45 33.35
CA SER A 298 -4.63 17.11 33.78
C SER A 298 -4.07 15.96 32.91
N ASP A 299 -3.26 16.21 31.90
CA ASP A 299 -2.93 15.20 30.87
C ASP A 299 -4.19 14.50 30.29
N ALA A 300 -5.36 15.14 30.44
CA ALA A 300 -6.64 14.58 30.00
C ALA A 300 -6.65 14.43 28.47
N THR A 301 -7.14 13.29 28.05
CA THR A 301 -7.33 12.97 26.63
C THR A 301 -8.78 12.69 26.34
N LEU A 302 -9.24 13.14 25.17
CA LEU A 302 -10.49 12.74 24.58
C LEU A 302 -10.17 11.81 23.42
N THR A 303 -10.72 10.60 23.42
CA THR A 303 -10.57 9.66 22.31
C THR A 303 -11.91 9.44 21.63
N ILE A 304 -11.99 9.74 20.33
CA ILE A 304 -13.11 9.36 19.49
C ILE A 304 -12.82 7.99 18.91
N LEU A 305 -13.80 7.09 19.03
CA LEU A 305 -13.78 5.76 18.47
C LEU A 305 -14.88 5.69 17.41
N VAL A 306 -14.53 5.31 16.20
CA VAL A 306 -15.51 4.99 15.16
C VAL A 306 -15.28 3.56 14.69
N SER A 307 -16.35 2.75 14.63
CA SER A 307 -16.24 1.31 14.46
C SER A 307 -17.39 0.72 13.65
N ALA A 308 -17.06 -0.21 12.77
CA ALA A 308 -18.01 -1.09 12.08
C ALA A 308 -18.18 -2.46 12.76
N GLU A 309 -17.57 -2.67 13.93
CA GLU A 309 -17.73 -3.90 14.71
C GLU A 309 -19.00 -3.89 15.55
N GLU A 310 -19.42 -5.06 16.02
CA GLU A 310 -20.57 -5.19 16.93
C GLU A 310 -20.36 -4.37 18.21
N LEU A 311 -21.39 -3.63 18.62
CA LEU A 311 -21.37 -2.75 19.78
C LEU A 311 -20.87 -3.44 21.07
N ALA A 312 -21.24 -4.70 21.28
CA ALA A 312 -20.85 -5.48 22.46
C ALA A 312 -19.34 -5.77 22.53
N THR A 313 -18.62 -5.66 21.41
CA THR A 313 -17.18 -5.92 21.34
C THR A 313 -16.33 -4.68 21.58
N LEU A 314 -16.94 -3.50 21.61
CA LEU A 314 -16.25 -2.23 21.75
C LEU A 314 -15.74 -1.99 23.17
N THR A 315 -14.54 -1.46 23.23
CA THR A 315 -13.89 -1.08 24.49
C THR A 315 -14.04 0.42 24.71
N LEU A 316 -14.89 0.81 25.67
CA LEU A 316 -15.21 2.19 25.98
C LEU A 316 -14.60 2.65 27.33
N ARG A 317 -13.36 2.25 27.63
CA ARG A 317 -12.66 2.63 28.86
C ARG A 317 -11.36 3.39 28.53
N PRO A 318 -11.13 4.60 29.08
CA PRO A 318 -9.98 5.45 28.75
C PRO A 318 -8.62 4.78 28.88
N GLN A 319 -8.43 4.04 29.98
CA GLN A 319 -7.17 3.33 30.25
C GLN A 319 -6.86 2.27 29.19
N GLN A 320 -7.89 1.51 28.75
CA GLN A 320 -7.72 0.49 27.73
C GLN A 320 -7.45 1.10 26.35
N LEU A 321 -8.00 2.28 26.04
CA LEU A 321 -7.71 3.01 24.79
C LEU A 321 -6.28 3.53 24.77
N SER A 322 -5.78 4.08 25.89
CA SER A 322 -4.37 4.47 26.01
C SER A 322 -3.43 3.27 25.85
N HIS A 323 -3.78 2.10 26.37
CA HIS A 323 -3.01 0.86 26.15
C HIS A 323 -3.11 0.37 24.71
N SER A 324 -4.25 0.57 24.02
CA SER A 324 -4.41 0.26 22.60
C SER A 324 -3.41 1.00 21.74
N TYR A 325 -3.29 2.33 21.92
CA TYR A 325 -2.30 3.15 21.21
C TYR A 325 -0.86 2.64 21.45
N LYS A 326 -0.49 2.47 22.71
CA LYS A 326 0.86 1.98 23.07
C LYS A 326 1.15 0.61 22.44
N ARG A 327 0.19 -0.32 22.45
CA ARG A 327 0.33 -1.63 21.77
C ARG A 327 0.45 -1.51 20.27
N SER A 328 -0.29 -0.59 19.64
CA SER A 328 -0.18 -0.36 18.19
C SER A 328 1.20 0.17 17.81
N ILE A 329 1.73 1.15 18.57
CA ILE A 329 3.10 1.66 18.40
C ILE A 329 4.13 0.55 18.62
N GLU A 330 4.02 -0.20 19.71
CA GLU A 330 4.94 -1.29 20.01
C GLU A 330 4.86 -2.40 18.97
N GLY A 331 3.67 -2.75 18.47
CA GLY A 331 3.47 -3.68 17.37
C GLY A 331 4.21 -3.24 16.10
N GLN A 332 4.16 -1.95 15.76
CA GLN A 332 4.91 -1.42 14.61
C GLN A 332 6.43 -1.51 14.83
N ARG A 333 6.90 -1.22 16.03
CA ARG A 333 8.33 -1.36 16.37
C ARG A 333 8.81 -2.80 16.32
N GLN A 334 7.98 -3.70 16.80
CA GLN A 334 8.28 -5.13 16.89
C GLN A 334 8.27 -5.85 15.53
N LEU A 335 7.60 -5.31 14.50
CA LEU A 335 7.74 -5.81 13.13
C LEU A 335 9.20 -5.90 12.68
N PHE A 336 10.07 -5.10 13.27
CA PHE A 336 11.49 -4.96 12.90
C PHE A 336 12.46 -5.62 13.90
N SER A 337 11.98 -6.07 15.04
CA SER A 337 12.80 -6.87 15.95
C SER A 337 12.70 -8.34 15.53
N GLY A 338 13.80 -8.97 15.13
CA GLY A 338 13.84 -10.35 14.65
C GLY A 338 13.18 -11.39 15.56
N ALA A 339 12.90 -11.03 16.83
CA ALA A 339 12.17 -11.85 17.79
C ALA A 339 10.70 -12.09 17.41
N LEU A 340 10.05 -11.19 16.69
CA LEU A 340 8.61 -11.31 16.35
C LEU A 340 8.36 -12.07 15.07
N VAL A 341 9.29 -12.02 14.16
CA VAL A 341 9.28 -12.87 12.96
C VAL A 341 9.34 -14.34 13.40
N GLN A 342 10.11 -14.68 14.44
CA GLN A 342 10.18 -16.02 14.99
C GLN A 342 8.89 -16.47 15.69
N HIS A 343 8.25 -15.62 16.50
CA HIS A 343 7.12 -16.05 17.34
C HIS A 343 5.76 -16.13 16.64
N ARG A 344 5.56 -15.43 15.55
CA ARG A 344 4.28 -15.45 14.82
C ARG A 344 4.12 -16.60 13.84
N TYR A 345 5.22 -17.21 13.37
CA TYR A 345 5.20 -18.04 12.16
C TYR A 345 5.70 -19.48 12.34
N PHE A 346 6.33 -19.81 13.46
CA PHE A 346 6.88 -21.15 13.67
C PHE A 346 6.32 -21.77 14.95
N GLY A 347 5.32 -22.66 14.77
CA GLY A 347 5.00 -23.66 15.79
C GLY A 347 6.20 -24.61 15.94
N ASP A 348 6.54 -24.87 17.16
CA ASP A 348 7.41 -25.85 17.83
C ASP A 348 8.30 -26.84 17.03
N GLY A 349 8.97 -26.47 15.96
CA GLY A 349 9.79 -27.47 15.27
C GLY A 349 10.75 -26.96 14.21
N GLY A 350 11.77 -26.18 14.57
CA GLY A 350 12.79 -25.84 13.57
C GLY A 350 13.72 -24.68 13.89
N GLU A 351 13.93 -24.37 15.16
CA GLU A 351 14.53 -23.13 15.63
C GLU A 351 15.99 -22.85 15.22
N ALA A 352 16.82 -23.87 15.06
CA ALA A 352 18.26 -23.65 14.91
C ALA A 352 18.71 -23.28 13.48
N ALA A 353 18.03 -23.79 12.44
CA ALA A 353 18.43 -23.57 11.04
C ALA A 353 17.89 -22.25 10.47
N HIS A 354 16.78 -21.71 11.01
CA HIS A 354 16.17 -20.47 10.56
C HIS A 354 16.72 -19.23 11.26
N ALA A 355 17.11 -19.30 12.52
CA ALA A 355 17.75 -18.19 13.24
C ALA A 355 19.02 -17.68 12.53
N GLN A 356 19.75 -18.58 11.87
CA GLN A 356 20.96 -18.26 11.12
C GLN A 356 20.67 -17.55 9.77
N ARG A 357 19.45 -17.68 9.22
CA ARG A 357 19.04 -17.05 7.95
C ARG A 357 18.38 -15.68 8.12
N LEU A 358 17.72 -15.42 9.23
CA LEU A 358 17.10 -14.12 9.55
C LEU A 358 18.12 -13.06 10.00
N SER A 359 19.30 -13.47 10.46
CA SER A 359 20.43 -12.55 10.68
C SER A 359 20.95 -11.89 9.40
N VAL A 360 20.42 -12.27 8.25
CA VAL A 360 20.84 -11.79 6.94
C VAL A 360 20.40 -10.34 6.67
N LEU A 361 19.32 -9.86 7.26
CA LEU A 361 19.00 -8.43 7.19
C LEU A 361 19.88 -7.57 8.11
N HIS A 362 20.79 -8.22 8.90
CA HIS A 362 21.74 -7.62 9.84
C HIS A 362 21.20 -6.31 10.48
N LEU A 363 19.96 -6.38 10.99
CA LEU A 363 19.41 -5.34 11.85
C LEU A 363 20.00 -5.42 13.27
N ASP A 364 21.00 -6.31 13.46
CA ASP A 364 21.74 -6.41 14.71
C ASP A 364 22.58 -5.14 14.90
N ALA A 365 22.31 -4.43 15.96
CA ALA A 365 22.96 -3.19 16.37
C ALA A 365 24.51 -3.31 16.58
N THR A 366 25.11 -4.43 16.22
CA THR A 366 26.52 -4.72 16.42
C THR A 366 27.38 -4.62 15.16
N SER A 367 26.80 -4.51 13.94
CA SER A 367 27.59 -4.32 12.74
C SER A 367 27.76 -2.82 12.41
N SER A 368 28.96 -2.33 12.59
CA SER A 368 29.38 -0.93 12.43
C SER A 368 29.41 -0.41 10.98
N THR A 369 28.78 -1.10 10.03
CA THR A 369 28.88 -0.80 8.58
C THR A 369 27.63 -0.17 7.98
N HIS A 370 26.46 -0.19 8.64
CA HIS A 370 25.23 0.44 8.16
C HIS A 370 25.07 1.85 8.72
N GLN A 371 24.74 2.81 7.85
CA GLN A 371 24.36 4.14 8.28
C GLN A 371 22.98 4.08 8.93
N PRO A 372 22.72 4.80 10.03
CA PRO A 372 21.38 4.84 10.66
C PRO A 372 20.25 5.25 9.70
N GLU A 373 20.60 5.96 8.63
CA GLU A 373 19.65 6.39 7.59
C GLU A 373 19.17 5.25 6.72
N ASP A 374 20.03 4.26 6.39
CA ASP A 374 19.66 3.10 5.58
C ASP A 374 18.72 2.18 6.34
N GLU A 375 18.95 1.99 7.64
CA GLU A 375 18.06 1.21 8.51
C GLU A 375 16.67 1.85 8.61
N ALA A 376 16.60 3.17 8.77
CA ALA A 376 15.34 3.87 8.82
C ALA A 376 14.57 3.81 7.50
N PHE A 377 15.26 3.87 6.35
CA PHE A 377 14.67 3.70 5.03
C PHE A 377 14.06 2.30 4.87
N LEU A 378 14.81 1.25 5.20
CA LEU A 378 14.31 -0.12 5.15
C LEU A 378 13.09 -0.31 6.07
N ARG A 379 13.10 0.25 7.27
CA ARG A 379 11.95 0.22 8.19
C ARG A 379 10.70 0.85 7.57
N SER A 380 10.85 1.98 6.87
CA SER A 380 9.74 2.61 6.16
C SER A 380 9.20 1.73 5.05
N LEU A 381 10.06 1.12 4.23
CA LEU A 381 9.65 0.18 3.18
C LEU A 381 8.92 -1.05 3.74
N LEU A 382 9.42 -1.63 4.83
CA LEU A 382 8.79 -2.77 5.49
C LEU A 382 7.41 -2.41 6.05
N ARG A 383 7.28 -1.24 6.67
CA ARG A 383 6.01 -0.69 7.15
C ARG A 383 5.00 -0.46 6.03
N ALA A 384 5.48 0.08 4.91
CA ALA A 384 4.66 0.24 3.72
C ALA A 384 4.15 -1.12 3.20
N ASN A 385 5.01 -2.14 3.14
CA ASN A 385 4.62 -3.49 2.73
C ASN A 385 3.53 -4.10 3.62
N GLU A 386 3.59 -3.89 4.96
CA GLU A 386 2.55 -4.37 5.88
C GLU A 386 1.16 -3.81 5.58
N ARG A 387 1.09 -2.58 5.07
CA ARG A 387 -0.19 -1.94 4.74
C ARG A 387 -0.91 -2.64 3.59
N PHE A 388 -0.19 -3.27 2.66
CA PHE A 388 -0.78 -4.00 1.53
C PHE A 388 -1.30 -5.39 1.89
N LEU A 389 -0.96 -5.93 3.05
CA LEU A 389 -1.39 -7.26 3.48
C LEU A 389 -2.79 -7.21 4.07
N ILE A 390 -3.68 -8.08 3.56
CA ILE A 390 -5.07 -8.20 4.01
C ILE A 390 -5.31 -9.63 4.50
N GLN A 391 -6.04 -9.77 5.61
CA GLN A 391 -6.52 -11.04 6.14
C GLN A 391 -8.05 -11.10 6.00
N HIS A 392 -8.56 -11.82 5.01
CA HIS A 392 -9.99 -12.02 4.88
C HIS A 392 -10.50 -12.98 5.94
N ARG A 393 -11.42 -12.53 6.80
CA ARG A 393 -12.13 -13.40 7.74
C ARG A 393 -13.04 -14.32 6.94
N LEU A 394 -12.92 -15.63 7.16
CA LEU A 394 -13.81 -16.59 6.54
C LEU A 394 -15.13 -16.63 7.33
N PRO A 395 -16.29 -16.59 6.66
CA PRO A 395 -17.55 -16.84 7.34
C PRO A 395 -17.52 -18.23 7.97
N HIS A 396 -18.14 -18.39 9.14
CA HIS A 396 -18.32 -19.70 9.79
C HIS A 396 -19.23 -20.58 8.90
N ILE A 397 -18.66 -21.20 7.88
CA ILE A 397 -19.38 -22.17 7.05
C ILE A 397 -19.30 -23.52 7.75
N SER A 398 -20.46 -24.00 8.21
CA SER A 398 -20.64 -25.31 8.83
C SER A 398 -20.54 -26.49 7.85
N THR A 399 -19.86 -26.36 6.71
CA THR A 399 -19.73 -27.40 5.70
C THR A 399 -18.42 -28.15 5.85
N GLN A 400 -18.51 -29.36 6.31
CA GLN A 400 -17.46 -30.36 6.35
C GLN A 400 -17.02 -30.74 4.93
N GLY A 401 -15.73 -30.79 4.67
CA GLY A 401 -15.12 -31.51 3.57
C GLY A 401 -14.01 -30.77 2.83
N ASP A 402 -14.34 -29.92 1.87
CA ASP A 402 -13.33 -29.37 0.94
C ASP A 402 -12.60 -28.14 1.50
N HIS A 403 -13.26 -27.34 2.32
CA HIS A 403 -12.69 -26.14 2.93
C HIS A 403 -11.57 -26.48 3.94
N GLU A 404 -11.75 -27.56 4.72
CA GLU A 404 -10.77 -28.01 5.71
C GLU A 404 -9.53 -28.61 5.04
N ARG A 405 -9.69 -29.19 3.84
CA ARG A 405 -8.56 -29.67 3.00
C ARG A 405 -7.73 -28.54 2.40
N LEU A 406 -8.38 -27.43 1.99
CA LEU A 406 -7.73 -26.31 1.30
C LEU A 406 -7.05 -25.34 2.26
N PHE A 407 -7.70 -25.02 3.37
CA PHE A 407 -7.26 -23.95 4.27
C PHE A 407 -6.95 -24.44 5.70
N GLY A 408 -7.18 -25.72 5.99
CA GLY A 408 -7.01 -26.29 7.31
C GLY A 408 -7.95 -25.64 8.34
N ARG A 409 -7.42 -25.33 9.52
CA ARG A 409 -8.16 -24.62 10.59
C ARG A 409 -8.01 -23.10 10.50
N LEU A 410 -7.70 -22.54 9.33
CA LEU A 410 -7.48 -21.11 9.17
C LEU A 410 -8.80 -20.35 9.39
N LYS A 411 -8.75 -19.39 10.27
CA LYS A 411 -9.87 -18.45 10.52
C LYS A 411 -9.91 -17.31 9.52
N SER A 412 -8.83 -17.14 8.73
CA SER A 412 -8.68 -16.09 7.73
C SER A 412 -7.80 -16.57 6.58
N VAL A 413 -7.95 -15.95 5.42
CA VAL A 413 -7.12 -16.17 4.22
C VAL A 413 -6.34 -14.91 3.92
N PRO A 414 -5.01 -15.02 3.75
CA PRO A 414 -4.18 -13.89 3.37
C PRO A 414 -4.41 -13.48 1.92
N ASP A 415 -4.36 -12.18 1.67
CA ASP A 415 -4.50 -11.55 0.36
C ASP A 415 -3.66 -10.27 0.31
N LEU A 416 -3.56 -9.65 -0.87
CA LEU A 416 -2.84 -8.42 -1.10
C LEU A 416 -3.71 -7.38 -1.78
N CYS A 417 -3.65 -6.16 -1.28
CA CYS A 417 -4.09 -4.98 -2.01
C CYS A 417 -2.95 -4.55 -2.94
N SER A 418 -3.18 -4.48 -4.25
CA SER A 418 -2.15 -4.10 -5.22
C SER A 418 -1.86 -2.60 -5.16
N ASN A 419 -2.90 -1.80 -5.03
CA ASN A 419 -2.83 -0.35 -5.02
C ASN A 419 -3.78 0.22 -3.97
N PHE A 420 -3.29 1.03 -3.06
CA PHE A 420 -4.13 1.91 -2.26
C PHE A 420 -4.47 3.13 -3.09
N LEU A 421 -5.54 3.48 -2.86
CA LEU A 421 -6.80 4.01 -2.94
C LEU A 421 -7.77 3.26 -3.87
N SER A 422 -7.31 2.54 -4.94
CA SER A 422 -8.23 1.73 -5.77
C SER A 422 -8.68 0.43 -5.11
N MET A 423 -7.97 -0.02 -4.06
CA MET A 423 -8.23 -1.27 -3.35
C MET A 423 -8.29 -2.51 -4.26
N GLU A 424 -7.61 -2.43 -5.40
CA GLU A 424 -7.53 -3.54 -6.36
C GLU A 424 -6.70 -4.70 -5.79
N ARG A 425 -7.06 -5.90 -6.21
CA ARG A 425 -6.40 -7.15 -5.83
C ARG A 425 -5.97 -7.90 -7.08
N LEU A 426 -5.04 -7.29 -7.83
CA LEU A 426 -4.57 -7.80 -9.11
C LEU A 426 -3.69 -9.04 -8.91
N THR A 427 -4.05 -10.15 -9.55
CA THR A 427 -3.32 -11.41 -9.44
C THR A 427 -1.88 -11.29 -9.92
N ARG A 428 -1.65 -10.64 -11.06
CA ARG A 428 -0.30 -10.41 -11.61
C ARG A 428 0.56 -9.61 -10.63
N ASP A 429 0.04 -8.50 -10.13
CA ASP A 429 0.79 -7.62 -9.20
C ASP A 429 1.14 -8.36 -7.91
N THR A 430 0.19 -9.15 -7.38
CA THR A 430 0.42 -10.02 -6.24
C THR A 430 1.60 -10.95 -6.50
N LEU A 431 1.61 -11.68 -7.64
CA LEU A 431 2.65 -12.65 -7.96
C LEU A 431 4.04 -12.01 -8.15
N ILE A 432 4.10 -10.82 -8.75
CA ILE A 432 5.36 -10.07 -8.90
C ILE A 432 5.86 -9.56 -7.54
N ALA A 433 4.95 -9.15 -6.64
CA ALA A 433 5.30 -8.58 -5.34
C ALA A 433 5.72 -9.64 -4.29
N LEU A 434 5.21 -10.90 -4.40
CA LEU A 434 5.47 -11.95 -3.41
C LEU A 434 6.96 -12.14 -3.06
N PRO A 435 7.92 -12.14 -3.99
CA PRO A 435 9.34 -12.29 -3.65
C PRO A 435 9.87 -11.20 -2.70
N GLY A 436 9.50 -9.95 -2.91
CA GLY A 436 9.89 -8.84 -2.03
C GLY A 436 9.23 -8.89 -0.66
N LEU A 437 7.95 -9.22 -0.61
CA LEU A 437 7.21 -9.39 0.64
C LEU A 437 7.74 -10.58 1.45
N MET A 438 8.02 -11.69 0.79
CA MET A 438 8.49 -12.93 1.41
C MET A 438 9.85 -12.79 2.08
N ILE A 439 10.81 -12.22 1.37
CA ILE A 439 12.18 -12.06 1.85
C ILE A 439 12.21 -11.13 3.06
N ALA A 440 11.46 -10.04 2.99
CA ALA A 440 11.46 -9.03 4.02
C ALA A 440 10.84 -9.48 5.34
N THR A 441 9.82 -10.34 5.27
CA THR A 441 8.94 -10.61 6.40
C THR A 441 8.92 -12.06 6.84
N GLY A 442 9.54 -12.98 6.08
CA GLY A 442 9.56 -14.41 6.37
C GLY A 442 8.17 -15.06 6.39
N ARG A 443 7.18 -14.51 5.68
CA ARG A 443 5.76 -14.92 5.72
C ARG A 443 5.47 -16.11 4.81
N TYR A 444 6.24 -17.17 4.95
CA TYR A 444 6.12 -18.36 4.09
C TYR A 444 4.76 -19.03 4.15
N HIS A 445 4.10 -19.03 5.31
CA HIS A 445 2.78 -19.62 5.48
C HIS A 445 1.70 -18.87 4.69
N GLU A 446 1.68 -17.55 4.76
CA GLU A 446 0.72 -16.72 4.03
C GLU A 446 0.93 -16.88 2.51
N ILE A 447 2.19 -16.88 2.07
CA ILE A 447 2.52 -17.04 0.66
C ILE A 447 2.11 -18.41 0.14
N SER A 448 2.39 -19.48 0.89
CA SER A 448 1.94 -20.83 0.50
C SER A 448 0.41 -20.90 0.40
N SER A 449 -0.32 -20.19 1.27
CA SER A 449 -1.77 -20.11 1.24
C SER A 449 -2.28 -19.35 0.01
N ILE A 450 -1.64 -18.24 -0.35
CA ILE A 450 -1.96 -17.47 -1.57
C ILE A 450 -1.72 -18.33 -2.81
N LEU A 451 -0.57 -19.00 -2.91
CA LEU A 451 -0.25 -19.85 -4.04
C LEU A 451 -1.23 -21.04 -4.18
N ARG A 452 -1.65 -21.66 -3.06
CA ARG A 452 -2.67 -22.71 -3.07
C ARG A 452 -4.02 -22.20 -3.57
N ASN A 453 -4.45 -21.05 -3.08
CA ASN A 453 -5.71 -20.43 -3.50
C ASN A 453 -5.71 -20.14 -5.01
N LEU A 454 -4.63 -19.57 -5.53
CA LEU A 454 -4.50 -19.31 -6.96
C LEU A 454 -4.44 -20.59 -7.80
N ALA A 455 -3.75 -21.62 -7.33
CA ALA A 455 -3.65 -22.89 -8.07
C ALA A 455 -5.01 -23.57 -8.32
N GLN A 456 -5.98 -23.37 -7.43
CA GLN A 456 -7.35 -23.85 -7.60
C GLN A 456 -8.14 -23.08 -8.67
N SER A 457 -7.65 -21.92 -9.09
CA SER A 457 -8.36 -20.98 -9.95
C SER A 457 -7.88 -21.05 -11.42
N PHE A 458 -6.99 -21.97 -11.75
CA PHE A 458 -6.58 -22.18 -13.14
C PHE A 458 -7.75 -22.62 -14.03
N LYS A 459 -7.93 -21.93 -15.15
CA LYS A 459 -8.93 -22.25 -16.18
C LYS A 459 -8.26 -22.25 -17.54
N GLN A 460 -8.20 -23.39 -18.21
CA GLN A 460 -7.52 -23.56 -19.51
C GLN A 460 -6.10 -22.96 -19.53
N GLY A 461 -5.37 -23.12 -18.45
CA GLY A 461 -4.00 -22.61 -18.28
C GLY A 461 -3.87 -21.16 -17.86
N MET A 462 -4.96 -20.39 -17.79
CA MET A 462 -4.97 -18.99 -17.34
C MET A 462 -5.29 -18.88 -15.85
N LEU A 463 -4.84 -17.81 -15.24
CA LEU A 463 -5.24 -17.36 -13.90
C LEU A 463 -6.18 -16.15 -14.01
N PRO A 464 -7.09 -15.96 -13.02
CA PRO A 464 -8.00 -14.82 -13.04
C PRO A 464 -7.23 -13.50 -12.85
N ASP A 465 -7.74 -12.43 -13.46
CA ASP A 465 -7.10 -11.10 -13.39
C ASP A 465 -7.13 -10.52 -11.98
N ILE A 466 -8.21 -10.84 -11.23
CA ILE A 466 -8.40 -10.41 -9.83
C ILE A 466 -8.30 -11.63 -8.91
N MET A 467 -7.63 -11.47 -7.78
CA MET A 467 -7.48 -12.51 -6.76
C MET A 467 -8.85 -13.05 -6.32
N PRO A 468 -9.08 -14.37 -6.44
CA PRO A 468 -10.35 -14.97 -6.02
C PRO A 468 -10.48 -14.93 -4.50
N LEU A 469 -11.67 -14.55 -4.01
CA LEU A 469 -12.00 -14.68 -2.60
C LEU A 469 -12.49 -16.09 -2.31
N PRO A 470 -11.93 -16.79 -1.34
CA PRO A 470 -12.39 -18.12 -0.96
C PRO A 470 -13.85 -18.10 -0.54
N GLY A 471 -14.67 -18.94 -1.19
CA GLY A 471 -16.10 -19.06 -0.90
C GLY A 471 -17.00 -17.99 -1.55
N SER A 472 -16.45 -17.02 -2.28
CA SER A 472 -17.24 -16.07 -3.07
C SER A 472 -17.65 -16.69 -4.40
N GLN A 473 -18.96 -16.75 -4.66
CA GLN A 473 -19.53 -17.16 -5.96
C GLN A 473 -20.01 -15.95 -6.78
N THR A 474 -19.71 -14.72 -6.35
CA THR A 474 -20.48 -13.53 -6.75
C THR A 474 -19.90 -12.74 -7.91
N HIS A 475 -18.67 -13.02 -8.38
CA HIS A 475 -18.09 -12.30 -9.51
C HIS A 475 -17.66 -13.24 -10.63
N GLU A 476 -18.12 -12.95 -11.85
CA GLU A 476 -17.61 -13.58 -13.06
C GLU A 476 -16.13 -13.22 -13.19
N GLN A 477 -15.26 -14.23 -13.08
CA GLN A 477 -13.81 -14.05 -13.17
C GLN A 477 -13.40 -13.79 -14.62
N THR A 478 -12.57 -12.78 -14.82
CA THR A 478 -11.96 -12.46 -16.12
C THR A 478 -10.55 -13.04 -16.20
N TYR A 479 -10.15 -13.44 -17.40
CA TYR A 479 -8.90 -14.15 -17.67
C TYR A 479 -8.21 -13.56 -18.90
N HIS A 480 -7.59 -12.39 -18.76
CA HIS A 480 -6.94 -11.69 -19.87
C HIS A 480 -5.41 -11.80 -19.83
N GLY A 481 -4.83 -11.93 -18.64
CA GLY A 481 -3.38 -11.88 -18.42
C GLY A 481 -2.66 -13.14 -18.89
N ALA A 482 -2.14 -13.16 -20.11
CA ALA A 482 -1.38 -14.29 -20.68
C ALA A 482 -0.03 -14.51 -19.96
N ASP A 483 0.55 -13.50 -19.34
CA ASP A 483 1.78 -13.56 -18.55
C ASP A 483 1.54 -13.98 -17.09
N THR A 484 0.32 -13.87 -16.57
CA THR A 484 0.00 -14.13 -15.15
C THR A 484 0.36 -15.55 -14.69
N PRO A 485 0.05 -16.65 -15.44
CA PRO A 485 0.50 -18.00 -15.08
C PRO A 485 2.03 -18.17 -15.09
N LEU A 486 2.73 -17.41 -15.91
CA LEU A 486 4.19 -17.45 -15.98
C LEU A 486 4.82 -16.73 -14.77
N TRP A 487 4.17 -15.65 -14.31
CA TRP A 487 4.53 -15.00 -13.04
C TRP A 487 4.25 -15.89 -11.83
N PHE A 488 3.26 -16.79 -11.90
CA PHE A 488 3.06 -17.80 -10.86
C PHE A 488 4.29 -18.73 -10.73
N CYS A 489 4.86 -19.17 -11.86
CA CYS A 489 6.11 -19.96 -11.85
C CYS A 489 7.27 -19.17 -11.22
N TYR A 490 7.40 -17.87 -11.52
CA TYR A 490 8.40 -16.99 -10.94
C TYR A 490 8.24 -16.84 -9.41
N ALA A 491 7.01 -16.60 -8.95
CA ALA A 491 6.70 -16.48 -7.52
C ALA A 491 6.98 -17.79 -6.75
N LEU A 492 6.54 -18.93 -7.32
CA LEU A 492 6.78 -20.24 -6.72
C LEU A 492 8.28 -20.58 -6.68
N ASP A 493 9.04 -20.28 -7.74
CA ASP A 493 10.50 -20.48 -7.73
C ASP A 493 11.16 -19.68 -6.62
N SER A 494 10.80 -18.37 -6.50
CA SER A 494 11.31 -17.53 -5.42
C SER A 494 10.97 -18.07 -4.03
N TYR A 495 9.76 -18.59 -3.86
CA TYR A 495 9.35 -19.25 -2.62
C TYR A 495 10.21 -20.50 -2.34
N LEU A 496 10.38 -21.38 -3.30
CA LEU A 496 11.14 -22.64 -3.14
C LEU A 496 12.63 -22.40 -2.88
N GLN A 497 13.23 -21.37 -3.48
CA GLN A 497 14.62 -21.00 -3.21
C GLN A 497 14.86 -20.61 -1.74
N ASN A 498 13.86 -20.03 -1.09
CA ASN A 498 13.96 -19.55 0.28
C ASN A 498 13.43 -20.55 1.32
N SER A 499 12.29 -21.21 1.04
CA SER A 499 11.63 -22.12 1.98
C SER A 499 12.09 -23.58 1.88
N GLN A 500 12.50 -24.02 0.69
CA GLN A 500 12.76 -25.43 0.33
C GLN A 500 11.54 -26.35 0.56
N ASP A 501 10.33 -25.80 0.51
CA ASP A 501 9.07 -26.51 0.69
C ASP A 501 8.68 -27.29 -0.58
N TYR A 502 9.30 -28.46 -0.74
CA TYR A 502 9.02 -29.33 -1.89
C TYR A 502 7.71 -30.12 -1.77
N GLU A 503 7.06 -30.08 -0.61
CA GLU A 503 5.72 -30.64 -0.46
C GLU A 503 4.69 -29.74 -1.14
N LEU A 504 4.80 -28.41 -0.98
CA LEU A 504 4.01 -27.47 -1.75
C LEU A 504 4.28 -27.62 -3.25
N LEU A 505 5.54 -27.78 -3.67
CA LEU A 505 5.84 -28.02 -5.07
C LEU A 505 5.13 -29.26 -5.61
N ASN A 506 5.15 -30.37 -4.85
CA ASN A 506 4.48 -31.61 -5.24
C ASN A 506 2.95 -31.44 -5.38
N GLU A 507 2.35 -30.62 -4.54
CA GLU A 507 0.93 -30.27 -4.58
C GLU A 507 0.59 -29.40 -5.82
N LEU A 508 1.41 -28.39 -6.12
CA LEU A 508 1.10 -27.38 -7.14
C LEU A 508 1.58 -27.77 -8.55
N TYR A 509 2.57 -28.66 -8.67
CA TYR A 509 3.17 -29.04 -9.95
C TYR A 509 2.15 -29.52 -11.01
N PRO A 510 1.13 -30.36 -10.68
CA PRO A 510 0.12 -30.78 -11.66
C PRO A 510 -0.64 -29.62 -12.29
N HIS A 511 -1.01 -28.60 -11.51
CA HIS A 511 -1.72 -27.41 -11.99
C HIS A 511 -0.87 -26.60 -12.97
N ILE A 512 0.41 -26.44 -12.66
CA ILE A 512 1.36 -25.68 -13.50
C ILE A 512 1.64 -26.48 -14.80
N ALA A 513 1.87 -27.78 -14.70
CA ALA A 513 2.10 -28.63 -15.86
C ALA A 513 0.90 -28.64 -16.80
N GLU A 514 -0.33 -28.67 -16.26
CA GLU A 514 -1.57 -28.55 -17.04
C GLU A 514 -1.69 -27.17 -17.70
N SER A 515 -1.33 -26.10 -17.00
CA SER A 515 -1.31 -24.74 -17.56
C SER A 515 -0.36 -24.64 -18.76
N VAL A 516 0.85 -25.17 -18.64
CA VAL A 516 1.84 -25.23 -19.74
C VAL A 516 1.32 -26.07 -20.91
N ASN A 517 0.64 -27.19 -20.65
CA ASN A 517 0.04 -28.02 -21.70
C ASN A 517 -1.05 -27.26 -22.47
N TRP A 518 -1.87 -26.44 -21.79
CA TRP A 518 -2.83 -25.57 -22.46
C TRP A 518 -2.14 -24.55 -23.36
N TYR A 519 -1.05 -23.94 -22.93
CA TYR A 519 -0.28 -23.01 -23.76
C TYR A 519 0.36 -23.68 -24.97
N ILE A 520 0.82 -24.93 -24.85
CA ILE A 520 1.35 -25.69 -25.97
C ILE A 520 0.25 -26.02 -27.01
N ARG A 521 -0.95 -26.43 -26.56
CA ARG A 521 -2.06 -26.82 -27.43
C ARG A 521 -2.81 -25.62 -28.00
N GLY A 522 -2.83 -24.52 -27.27
CA GLY A 522 -3.67 -23.35 -27.48
C GLY A 522 -4.94 -23.39 -26.63
N ASN A 523 -5.36 -22.23 -26.13
CA ASN A 523 -6.57 -22.05 -25.34
C ASN A 523 -7.55 -21.05 -26.00
N GLU A 524 -8.77 -20.95 -25.45
CA GLU A 524 -9.79 -20.05 -25.95
C GLU A 524 -9.47 -18.55 -25.71
N TYR A 525 -8.52 -18.24 -24.83
CA TYR A 525 -8.03 -16.89 -24.52
C TYR A 525 -6.98 -16.39 -25.51
N GLY A 526 -6.67 -17.18 -26.54
CA GLY A 526 -5.79 -16.79 -27.63
C GLY A 526 -4.29 -16.90 -27.32
N VAL A 527 -3.91 -17.71 -26.32
CA VAL A 527 -2.52 -18.03 -26.03
C VAL A 527 -2.18 -19.37 -26.66
N LYS A 528 -1.17 -19.41 -27.52
CA LYS A 528 -0.73 -20.63 -28.19
C LYS A 528 0.76 -20.63 -28.49
N MET A 529 1.43 -21.76 -28.24
CA MET A 529 2.79 -21.99 -28.69
C MET A 529 2.82 -22.25 -30.21
N ASP A 530 3.72 -21.57 -30.92
CA ASP A 530 4.01 -21.87 -32.32
C ASP A 530 4.85 -23.15 -32.40
N PRO A 531 4.38 -24.24 -33.05
CA PRO A 531 5.08 -25.51 -33.11
C PRO A 531 6.41 -25.43 -33.88
N ASN A 532 6.59 -24.44 -34.77
CA ASN A 532 7.79 -24.31 -35.61
C ASN A 532 8.98 -23.78 -34.81
N ASP A 533 8.75 -22.81 -33.92
CA ASP A 533 9.80 -22.12 -33.19
C ASP A 533 9.74 -22.30 -31.66
N GLY A 534 8.62 -22.80 -31.14
CA GLY A 534 8.43 -23.05 -29.71
C GLY A 534 8.10 -21.81 -28.88
N LEU A 535 7.93 -20.63 -29.51
CA LEU A 535 7.60 -19.38 -28.87
C LEU A 535 6.09 -19.24 -28.66
N LEU A 536 5.68 -18.49 -27.63
CA LEU A 536 4.27 -18.17 -27.40
C LEU A 536 3.82 -17.03 -28.31
N SER A 537 2.68 -17.24 -28.96
CA SER A 537 1.96 -16.24 -29.74
C SER A 537 0.64 -15.90 -29.07
N LEU A 538 0.29 -14.61 -29.08
CA LEU A 538 -0.90 -14.06 -28.45
C LEU A 538 -1.80 -13.47 -29.55
N SER A 539 -3.10 -13.79 -29.52
CA SER A 539 -4.09 -13.18 -30.41
C SER A 539 -4.82 -11.99 -29.76
N GLY A 540 -4.77 -11.86 -28.42
CA GLY A 540 -5.30 -10.73 -27.66
C GLY A 540 -4.38 -9.51 -27.74
N ASP A 541 -4.95 -8.30 -27.66
CA ASP A 541 -4.21 -7.05 -27.83
C ASP A 541 -3.70 -6.43 -26.53
N ALA A 542 -4.39 -6.57 -25.40
CA ALA A 542 -4.01 -6.02 -24.09
C ALA A 542 -3.90 -7.12 -23.01
N CYS A 543 -3.18 -8.18 -23.33
CA CYS A 543 -3.16 -9.42 -22.56
C CYS A 543 -1.85 -9.63 -21.76
N THR A 544 -1.03 -8.60 -21.56
CA THR A 544 0.15 -8.64 -20.68
C THR A 544 0.06 -7.53 -19.64
N TRP A 545 1.16 -7.27 -18.91
CA TRP A 545 1.20 -6.16 -17.98
C TRP A 545 1.00 -4.77 -18.63
N MET A 546 1.31 -4.63 -19.93
CA MET A 546 1.02 -3.46 -20.73
C MET A 546 -0.41 -3.52 -21.31
N ASN A 547 -1.41 -3.33 -20.46
CA ASN A 547 -2.83 -3.55 -20.77
C ASN A 547 -3.68 -2.27 -20.83
N ALA A 548 -3.07 -1.08 -20.89
CA ALA A 548 -3.80 0.18 -20.98
C ALA A 548 -4.67 0.25 -22.24
N ARG A 549 -5.90 0.76 -22.06
CA ARG A 549 -6.88 0.91 -23.12
C ARG A 549 -7.49 2.31 -23.16
N LYS A 550 -7.82 2.77 -24.34
CA LYS A 550 -8.65 3.95 -24.55
C LYS A 550 -9.82 3.57 -25.45
N HIS A 551 -11.05 3.77 -24.99
CA HIS A 551 -12.27 3.40 -25.73
C HIS A 551 -12.19 1.98 -26.32
N ASP A 552 -11.91 0.98 -25.50
CA ASP A 552 -11.73 -0.43 -25.86
C ASP A 552 -10.55 -0.76 -26.81
N THR A 553 -9.77 0.22 -27.22
CA THR A 553 -8.58 0.00 -28.06
C THR A 553 -7.32 -0.08 -27.18
N ALA A 554 -6.52 -1.12 -27.37
CA ALA A 554 -5.22 -1.24 -26.69
C ALA A 554 -4.27 -0.14 -27.17
N ILE A 555 -3.65 0.55 -26.23
CA ILE A 555 -2.67 1.61 -26.51
C ILE A 555 -1.33 1.01 -26.88
N THR A 556 -0.97 -0.09 -26.24
CA THR A 556 0.25 -0.85 -26.50
C THR A 556 -0.14 -2.27 -26.92
N PRO A 557 -0.44 -2.49 -28.22
CA PRO A 557 -0.85 -3.82 -28.70
C PRO A 557 0.22 -4.88 -28.42
N ARG A 558 -0.23 -6.04 -27.90
CA ARG A 558 0.65 -7.19 -27.56
C ARG A 558 0.37 -8.42 -28.41
N GLN A 559 -0.35 -8.26 -29.54
CA GLN A 559 -0.61 -9.34 -30.49
C GLN A 559 0.67 -9.76 -31.18
N GLY A 560 0.85 -11.07 -31.39
CA GLY A 560 2.09 -11.64 -31.89
C GLY A 560 2.88 -12.32 -30.79
N LYS A 561 4.18 -12.19 -30.78
CA LYS A 561 5.10 -12.81 -29.82
C LYS A 561 5.79 -11.71 -28.97
N PRO A 562 5.24 -11.32 -27.81
CA PRO A 562 5.87 -10.31 -26.95
C PRO A 562 7.17 -10.83 -26.29
N VAL A 563 8.16 -9.99 -26.18
CA VAL A 563 9.49 -10.35 -25.67
C VAL A 563 9.45 -10.80 -24.21
N GLU A 564 8.69 -10.10 -23.35
CA GLU A 564 8.58 -10.42 -21.93
C GLU A 564 7.85 -11.75 -21.69
N VAL A 565 6.81 -12.02 -22.46
CA VAL A 565 6.06 -13.28 -22.35
C VAL A 565 6.93 -14.45 -22.77
N ASN A 566 7.73 -14.31 -23.83
CA ASN A 566 8.61 -15.36 -24.30
C ASN A 566 9.84 -15.57 -23.39
N ALA A 567 10.31 -14.53 -22.74
CA ALA A 567 11.32 -14.65 -21.68
C ALA A 567 10.78 -15.41 -20.46
N LEU A 568 9.59 -15.04 -19.98
CA LEU A 568 8.90 -15.76 -18.89
C LEU A 568 8.57 -17.21 -19.26
N TRP A 569 8.15 -17.46 -20.52
CA TRP A 569 7.87 -18.79 -21.03
C TRP A 569 9.09 -19.71 -20.98
N TYR A 570 10.25 -19.24 -21.49
CA TYR A 570 11.50 -19.99 -21.42
C TYR A 570 11.93 -20.29 -19.98
N ASN A 571 11.76 -19.30 -19.07
CA ASN A 571 12.03 -19.49 -17.65
C ASN A 571 11.08 -20.54 -17.05
N ALA A 572 9.76 -20.47 -17.31
CA ALA A 572 8.77 -21.43 -16.81
C ALA A 572 9.06 -22.85 -17.27
N LEU A 573 9.35 -23.07 -18.56
CA LEU A 573 9.75 -24.37 -19.10
C LEU A 573 11.02 -24.92 -18.42
N SER A 574 11.99 -24.07 -18.17
CA SER A 574 13.25 -24.45 -17.51
C SER A 574 13.00 -24.85 -16.04
N LEU A 575 12.13 -24.12 -15.35
CA LEU A 575 11.71 -24.44 -13.99
C LEU A 575 10.95 -25.77 -13.94
N LEU A 576 10.01 -25.99 -14.82
CA LEU A 576 9.27 -27.26 -14.88
C LEU A 576 10.19 -28.45 -15.13
N ARG A 577 11.19 -28.31 -16.00
CA ARG A 577 12.21 -29.33 -16.21
C ARG A 577 12.98 -29.65 -14.92
N GLU A 578 13.45 -28.61 -14.19
CA GLU A 578 14.15 -28.78 -12.92
C GLU A 578 13.23 -29.44 -11.87
N TRP A 579 12.02 -28.92 -11.71
CA TRP A 579 11.08 -29.42 -10.73
C TRP A 579 10.64 -30.87 -11.01
N SER A 580 10.39 -31.24 -12.26
CA SER A 580 10.08 -32.63 -12.63
C SER A 580 11.20 -33.60 -12.30
N GLN A 581 12.47 -33.21 -12.58
CA GLN A 581 13.63 -34.01 -12.22
C GLN A 581 13.79 -34.17 -10.70
N ARG A 582 13.48 -33.12 -9.94
CA ARG A 582 13.56 -33.17 -8.48
C ARG A 582 12.46 -34.03 -7.88
N LEU A 583 11.20 -33.90 -8.34
CA LEU A 583 10.09 -34.74 -7.91
C LEU A 583 10.26 -36.21 -8.29
N ALA A 584 10.87 -36.52 -9.46
CA ALA A 584 11.16 -37.87 -9.87
C ALA A 584 12.18 -38.58 -8.95
N ARG A 585 13.16 -37.85 -8.41
CA ARG A 585 14.15 -38.39 -7.45
C ARG A 585 13.53 -38.79 -6.11
N THR A 586 12.38 -38.26 -5.76
CA THR A 586 11.64 -38.59 -4.52
C THR A 586 10.64 -39.73 -4.69
N ASN A 587 10.65 -40.48 -5.82
CA ASN A 587 9.73 -41.59 -6.19
C ASN A 587 8.23 -41.21 -6.17
N ARG A 588 7.88 -39.93 -6.21
CA ARG A 588 6.49 -39.46 -6.14
C ARG A 588 5.84 -39.31 -7.53
N PHE A 589 6.60 -39.37 -8.61
CA PHE A 589 6.10 -39.33 -10.00
C PHE A 589 6.75 -40.37 -10.90
N SER A 590 5.97 -41.03 -11.75
CA SER A 590 6.46 -41.93 -12.79
C SER A 590 7.21 -41.16 -13.89
N ARG A 591 8.19 -41.82 -14.45
CA ARG A 591 9.23 -41.39 -15.40
C ARG A 591 8.79 -40.80 -16.75
N GLU A 592 7.80 -40.02 -16.86
CA GLU A 592 7.68 -39.18 -18.03
C GLU A 592 8.67 -38.01 -17.88
N GLN A 593 9.93 -38.26 -18.32
CA GLN A 593 10.87 -37.19 -18.56
C GLN A 593 10.22 -36.24 -19.55
N ALA A 594 9.82 -35.08 -19.05
CA ALA A 594 9.07 -34.13 -19.84
C ALA A 594 9.80 -33.73 -21.13
N PRO A 595 9.10 -33.60 -22.25
CA PRO A 595 9.62 -33.23 -23.58
C PRO A 595 10.19 -31.81 -23.65
N TYR A 596 10.48 -31.18 -22.50
CA TYR A 596 10.90 -29.78 -22.40
C TYR A 596 12.31 -29.50 -22.92
N GLN A 597 13.20 -30.48 -22.99
CA GLN A 597 14.59 -30.21 -23.38
C GLN A 597 14.75 -29.81 -24.85
N GLU A 598 14.07 -30.50 -25.75
CA GLU A 598 14.06 -30.13 -27.17
C GLU A 598 13.32 -28.84 -27.41
N LEU A 599 12.20 -28.65 -26.70
CA LEU A 599 11.42 -27.41 -26.77
C LEU A 599 12.25 -26.21 -26.27
N LEU A 600 12.96 -26.35 -25.16
CA LEU A 600 13.84 -25.30 -24.63
C LEU A 600 14.96 -24.94 -25.61
N ALA A 601 15.61 -25.93 -26.24
CA ALA A 601 16.64 -25.68 -27.23
C ALA A 601 16.10 -24.91 -28.45
N ARG A 602 14.94 -25.31 -28.96
CA ARG A 602 14.24 -24.64 -30.07
C ARG A 602 13.82 -23.23 -29.68
N CYS A 603 13.16 -23.06 -28.53
CA CYS A 603 12.74 -21.77 -27.98
C CYS A 603 13.90 -20.79 -27.91
N LYS A 604 15.04 -21.22 -27.35
CA LYS A 604 16.22 -20.37 -27.18
C LYS A 604 16.82 -19.97 -28.55
N ALA A 605 16.97 -20.94 -29.47
CA ALA A 605 17.49 -20.63 -30.81
C ALA A 605 16.61 -19.66 -31.58
N SER A 606 15.27 -19.90 -31.55
CA SER A 606 14.30 -19.05 -32.22
C SER A 606 14.22 -17.66 -31.60
N PHE A 607 14.32 -17.57 -30.24
CA PHE A 607 14.34 -16.29 -29.55
C PHE A 607 15.50 -15.42 -30.01
N HIS A 608 16.72 -15.95 -30.03
CA HIS A 608 17.89 -15.23 -30.49
C HIS A 608 17.76 -14.80 -31.95
N GLN A 609 17.25 -15.66 -32.81
CA GLN A 609 17.11 -15.38 -34.24
C GLN A 609 16.08 -14.32 -34.55
N GLN A 610 14.93 -14.32 -33.84
CA GLN A 610 13.79 -13.48 -34.18
C GLN A 610 13.79 -12.16 -33.43
N PHE A 611 14.23 -12.16 -32.15
CA PHE A 611 14.11 -10.94 -31.32
C PHE A 611 15.30 -9.99 -31.42
N TRP A 612 16.47 -10.42 -31.89
CA TRP A 612 17.62 -9.51 -31.95
C TRP A 612 17.46 -8.49 -33.06
N TYR A 613 17.34 -7.20 -32.69
CA TYR A 613 17.31 -6.08 -33.61
C TYR A 613 18.72 -5.52 -33.77
N SER A 614 19.43 -5.94 -34.85
CA SER A 614 20.85 -5.66 -35.09
C SER A 614 21.14 -4.19 -35.41
N GLU A 615 20.18 -3.43 -35.93
CA GLU A 615 20.36 -2.00 -36.23
C GLU A 615 20.30 -1.16 -34.95
N GLY A 616 19.56 -1.62 -33.91
CA GLY A 616 19.38 -0.96 -32.63
C GLY A 616 20.33 -1.40 -31.53
N ASP A 617 20.93 -2.60 -31.64
CA ASP A 617 21.64 -3.31 -30.58
C ASP A 617 20.77 -3.64 -29.35
N TYR A 618 19.51 -4.03 -29.57
CA TYR A 618 18.56 -4.44 -28.53
C TYR A 618 17.51 -5.41 -29.09
N LEU A 619 16.51 -5.80 -28.30
CA LEU A 619 15.48 -6.76 -28.74
C LEU A 619 14.23 -6.04 -29.26
N PHE A 620 13.63 -6.55 -30.32
CA PHE A 620 12.27 -6.18 -30.70
C PHE A 620 11.33 -6.40 -29.52
N ASP A 621 10.39 -5.49 -29.29
CA ASP A 621 9.39 -5.59 -28.24
C ASP A 621 8.33 -6.65 -28.52
N VAL A 622 7.88 -6.74 -29.79
CA VAL A 622 7.00 -7.79 -30.30
C VAL A 622 7.51 -8.24 -31.66
N VAL A 623 7.56 -9.53 -31.91
CA VAL A 623 7.80 -10.10 -33.25
C VAL A 623 6.55 -10.78 -33.78
N ALA A 624 6.43 -10.85 -35.11
CA ALA A 624 5.28 -11.38 -35.79
C ALA A 624 3.95 -10.73 -35.35
N GLY A 625 3.98 -9.44 -35.01
CA GLY A 625 2.80 -8.65 -34.66
C GLY A 625 1.91 -8.35 -35.88
N THR A 626 0.70 -7.82 -35.64
CA THR A 626 -0.26 -7.47 -36.69
C THR A 626 0.25 -6.39 -37.64
N HIS A 627 1.19 -5.56 -37.19
CA HIS A 627 1.84 -4.49 -37.97
C HIS A 627 3.30 -4.79 -38.29
N GLY A 628 3.75 -6.03 -38.14
CA GLY A 628 5.14 -6.46 -38.27
C GLY A 628 5.87 -6.48 -36.92
N ASP A 629 7.21 -6.49 -36.97
CA ASP A 629 8.04 -6.52 -35.79
C ASP A 629 8.15 -5.11 -35.18
N ASP A 630 7.89 -4.99 -33.87
CA ASP A 630 7.94 -3.72 -33.14
C ASP A 630 9.34 -3.47 -32.56
N ALA A 631 10.03 -2.50 -33.13
CA ALA A 631 11.37 -2.07 -32.69
C ALA A 631 11.35 -0.98 -31.62
N ALA A 632 10.21 -0.70 -30.97
CA ALA A 632 10.15 0.27 -29.88
C ALA A 632 11.05 -0.14 -28.71
N LEU A 633 11.94 0.77 -28.30
CA LEU A 633 12.82 0.52 -27.15
C LEU A 633 12.02 0.62 -25.85
N ARG A 634 11.73 -0.54 -25.26
CA ARG A 634 10.95 -0.72 -24.04
C ARG A 634 11.70 -1.56 -23.01
N PRO A 635 11.34 -1.49 -21.70
CA PRO A 635 12.03 -2.22 -20.64
C PRO A 635 11.71 -3.72 -20.61
N ASN A 636 10.70 -4.20 -21.33
CA ASN A 636 10.25 -5.58 -21.38
C ASN A 636 11.37 -6.59 -21.64
N GLN A 637 12.30 -6.23 -22.49
CA GLN A 637 13.47 -7.02 -22.85
C GLN A 637 14.40 -7.36 -21.67
N LEU A 638 14.32 -6.62 -20.55
CA LEU A 638 15.10 -6.94 -19.35
C LEU A 638 14.79 -8.33 -18.81
N LEU A 639 13.55 -8.81 -18.96
CA LEU A 639 13.17 -10.14 -18.50
C LEU A 639 13.93 -11.25 -19.24
N ALA A 640 14.37 -10.99 -20.47
CA ALA A 640 15.17 -11.97 -21.23
C ALA A 640 16.52 -12.29 -20.57
N CYS A 641 17.06 -11.39 -19.73
CA CYS A 641 18.36 -11.60 -19.05
C CYS A 641 18.28 -11.53 -17.53
N SER A 642 17.20 -11.03 -16.92
CA SER A 642 17.06 -10.90 -15.45
C SER A 642 16.54 -12.16 -14.76
N LEU A 643 15.67 -12.95 -15.41
CA LEU A 643 15.06 -14.15 -14.85
C LEU A 643 16.09 -15.24 -14.52
N ARG A 644 15.78 -16.14 -13.58
CA ARG A 644 16.69 -17.20 -13.14
C ARG A 644 17.26 -17.99 -14.31
N TYR A 645 16.42 -18.44 -15.22
CA TYR A 645 16.79 -19.04 -16.49
C TYR A 645 16.64 -17.99 -17.60
N ALA A 646 17.70 -17.23 -17.82
CA ALA A 646 17.74 -16.22 -18.84
C ALA A 646 17.76 -16.87 -20.24
N VAL A 647 16.88 -16.43 -21.14
CA VAL A 647 16.89 -16.85 -22.55
C VAL A 647 17.98 -16.13 -23.31
N LEU A 648 18.32 -14.89 -22.95
CA LEU A 648 19.43 -14.12 -23.47
C LEU A 648 20.60 -14.18 -22.47
N ASP A 649 21.44 -15.21 -22.57
CA ASP A 649 22.56 -15.46 -21.65
C ASP A 649 23.95 -15.10 -22.22
N ASP A 650 24.03 -14.75 -23.49
CA ASP A 650 25.29 -14.35 -24.15
C ASP A 650 25.60 -12.86 -23.86
N GLU A 651 26.82 -12.61 -23.34
CA GLU A 651 27.28 -11.27 -22.98
C GLU A 651 27.39 -10.33 -24.20
N GLN A 652 27.68 -10.88 -25.37
CA GLN A 652 27.76 -10.13 -26.63
C GLN A 652 26.45 -9.39 -26.92
N PHE A 653 25.31 -9.95 -26.57
CA PHE A 653 23.99 -9.35 -26.79
C PHE A 653 23.48 -8.57 -25.57
N ARG A 654 23.77 -9.07 -24.36
CA ARG A 654 23.28 -8.45 -23.12
C ARG A 654 23.90 -7.08 -22.87
N THR A 655 25.21 -6.92 -23.08
CA THR A 655 25.92 -5.67 -22.77
C THR A 655 25.40 -4.50 -23.60
N PRO A 656 25.34 -4.55 -24.94
CA PRO A 656 24.82 -3.44 -25.73
C PRO A 656 23.35 -3.15 -25.44
N MET A 657 22.52 -4.18 -25.23
CA MET A 657 21.12 -4.01 -24.85
C MET A 657 20.98 -3.25 -23.52
N LEU A 658 21.73 -3.63 -22.48
CA LEU A 658 21.68 -2.95 -21.17
C LEU A 658 22.21 -1.51 -21.23
N ASP A 659 23.21 -1.25 -22.07
CA ASP A 659 23.70 0.12 -22.30
C ASP A 659 22.62 1.00 -22.92
N LYS A 660 21.86 0.48 -23.90
CA LYS A 660 20.74 1.20 -24.51
C LYS A 660 19.61 1.47 -23.52
N VAL A 661 19.21 0.43 -22.77
CA VAL A 661 18.17 0.54 -21.73
C VAL A 661 18.60 1.55 -20.67
N THR A 662 19.83 1.48 -20.17
CA THR A 662 20.37 2.40 -19.16
C THR A 662 20.34 3.84 -19.65
N LYS A 663 20.78 4.08 -20.88
CA LYS A 663 20.90 5.42 -21.45
C LYS A 663 19.54 6.08 -21.73
N SER A 664 18.56 5.29 -22.18
CA SER A 664 17.31 5.83 -22.70
C SER A 664 16.13 5.70 -21.72
N LEU A 665 16.12 4.65 -20.90
CA LEU A 665 14.96 4.33 -20.09
C LEU A 665 15.16 4.59 -18.58
N LEU A 666 16.39 4.49 -18.05
CA LEU A 666 16.63 4.64 -16.63
C LEU A 666 16.39 6.08 -16.16
N THR A 667 15.66 6.22 -15.07
CA THR A 667 15.36 7.47 -14.36
C THR A 667 15.68 7.33 -12.88
N PRO A 668 15.58 8.39 -12.07
CA PRO A 668 15.75 8.29 -10.62
C PRO A 668 14.74 7.36 -9.91
N TYR A 669 13.54 7.15 -10.48
CA TYR A 669 12.44 6.43 -9.84
C TYR A 669 12.10 5.08 -10.50
N GLY A 670 12.88 4.62 -11.45
CA GLY A 670 12.64 3.38 -12.18
C GLY A 670 12.92 3.52 -13.67
N LEU A 671 12.21 2.76 -14.51
CA LEU A 671 12.42 2.79 -15.95
C LEU A 671 11.19 3.30 -16.69
N ARG A 672 11.44 4.12 -17.73
CA ARG A 672 10.42 4.50 -18.70
C ARG A 672 9.90 3.27 -19.45
N THR A 673 8.62 3.28 -19.74
CA THR A 673 7.96 2.21 -20.52
C THR A 673 8.18 2.33 -22.03
N LEU A 674 8.61 3.49 -22.49
CA LEU A 674 8.98 3.78 -23.88
C LEU A 674 10.11 4.83 -23.90
N ALA A 675 11.04 4.70 -24.83
CA ALA A 675 12.14 5.64 -24.95
C ALA A 675 11.67 7.00 -25.48
N PRO A 676 12.20 8.12 -24.93
CA PRO A 676 11.94 9.46 -25.47
C PRO A 676 12.31 9.56 -26.96
N GLY A 677 11.46 10.26 -27.75
CA GLY A 677 11.66 10.42 -29.19
C GLY A 677 11.10 9.27 -30.04
N THR A 678 10.59 8.19 -29.43
CA THR A 678 9.83 7.16 -30.13
C THR A 678 8.42 7.69 -30.42
N GLU A 679 7.84 7.29 -31.53
CA GLU A 679 6.44 7.64 -31.86
C GLU A 679 5.48 7.17 -30.77
N GLY A 680 4.53 8.01 -30.37
CA GLY A 680 3.61 7.73 -29.28
C GLY A 680 4.19 7.93 -27.88
N TYR A 681 5.38 8.52 -27.71
CA TYR A 681 5.93 8.83 -26.40
C TYR A 681 5.16 9.94 -25.69
N HIS A 682 4.72 9.66 -24.46
CA HIS A 682 4.06 10.59 -23.55
C HIS A 682 4.91 10.75 -22.29
N GLY A 683 5.57 11.89 -22.13
CA GLY A 683 6.46 12.19 -21.02
C GLY A 683 5.75 12.55 -19.72
N TYR A 684 4.46 12.87 -19.76
CA TYR A 684 3.63 13.24 -18.61
C TYR A 684 2.35 12.43 -18.56
N LEU A 685 1.96 12.03 -17.35
CA LEU A 685 0.73 11.23 -17.13
C LEU A 685 -0.56 12.03 -17.39
N GLY A 686 -0.49 13.36 -17.28
CA GLY A 686 -1.69 14.18 -17.37
C GLY A 686 -2.59 14.09 -16.13
N LEU A 687 -3.73 14.76 -16.18
CA LEU A 687 -4.67 14.84 -15.07
C LEU A 687 -5.94 13.98 -15.30
N SER A 688 -6.43 13.93 -16.53
CA SER A 688 -7.61 13.15 -16.89
C SER A 688 -7.31 11.66 -16.99
N ILE A 689 -8.33 10.82 -16.77
CA ILE A 689 -8.22 9.36 -16.90
C ILE A 689 -7.73 8.97 -18.30
N ASP A 690 -8.21 9.63 -19.35
CA ASP A 690 -7.83 9.32 -20.73
C ASP A 690 -6.34 9.62 -20.99
N GLU A 691 -5.85 10.79 -20.54
CA GLU A 691 -4.43 11.14 -20.64
C GLU A 691 -3.56 10.16 -19.87
N GLN A 692 -3.99 9.77 -18.67
CA GLN A 692 -3.28 8.79 -17.85
C GLN A 692 -3.21 7.43 -18.55
N GLN A 693 -4.31 6.94 -19.14
CA GLN A 693 -4.32 5.69 -19.90
C GLN A 693 -3.38 5.77 -21.12
N GLU A 694 -3.36 6.89 -21.86
CA GLU A 694 -2.46 7.08 -23.00
C GLU A 694 -0.99 7.05 -22.59
N ALA A 695 -0.62 7.65 -21.45
CA ALA A 695 0.75 7.73 -20.99
C ALA A 695 1.24 6.46 -20.27
N LEU A 696 0.31 5.64 -19.74
CA LEU A 696 0.60 4.58 -18.74
C LEU A 696 1.70 3.61 -19.19
N HIS A 697 1.74 3.23 -20.46
CA HIS A 697 2.78 2.37 -21.05
C HIS A 697 3.49 3.01 -22.23
N GLN A 698 3.39 4.33 -22.36
CA GLN A 698 3.95 5.09 -23.50
C GLN A 698 4.95 6.17 -23.05
N GLY A 699 5.69 5.92 -21.97
CA GLY A 699 6.72 6.83 -21.49
C GLY A 699 6.76 6.99 -19.98
N SER A 700 5.65 6.73 -19.26
CA SER A 700 5.64 6.75 -17.79
C SER A 700 6.73 5.84 -17.20
N VAL A 701 7.22 6.22 -16.04
CA VAL A 701 8.22 5.47 -15.27
C VAL A 701 7.55 4.52 -14.31
N TRP A 702 7.94 3.26 -14.34
CA TRP A 702 7.46 2.25 -13.39
C TRP A 702 8.58 1.81 -12.46
N THR A 703 8.32 1.93 -11.14
CA THR A 703 9.30 1.66 -10.09
C THR A 703 9.73 0.20 -10.05
N TRP A 704 8.80 -0.75 -10.22
CA TRP A 704 9.09 -2.19 -10.11
C TRP A 704 10.11 -2.69 -11.14
N LEU A 705 10.21 -2.02 -12.29
CA LEU A 705 11.16 -2.36 -13.34
C LEU A 705 12.63 -2.18 -12.91
N LEU A 706 12.87 -1.45 -11.80
CA LEU A 706 14.20 -1.32 -11.22
C LEU A 706 14.76 -2.67 -10.75
N GLY A 707 13.90 -3.58 -10.25
CA GLY A 707 14.31 -4.91 -9.85
C GLY A 707 14.90 -5.73 -11.00
N PRO A 708 14.16 -6.02 -12.08
CA PRO A 708 14.68 -6.69 -13.26
C PRO A 708 15.93 -6.00 -13.87
N TYR A 709 16.00 -4.67 -13.84
CA TYR A 709 17.16 -3.94 -14.32
C TYR A 709 18.41 -4.24 -13.47
N ILE A 710 18.32 -4.20 -12.16
CA ILE A 710 19.43 -4.50 -11.26
C ILE A 710 19.84 -5.98 -11.38
N ASP A 711 18.89 -6.91 -11.45
CA ASP A 711 19.17 -8.33 -11.66
C ASP A 711 19.93 -8.56 -12.97
N ALA A 712 19.52 -7.91 -14.06
CA ALA A 712 20.18 -7.97 -15.36
C ALA A 712 21.62 -7.43 -15.29
N LEU A 713 21.85 -6.32 -14.60
CA LEU A 713 23.18 -5.75 -14.39
C LEU A 713 24.09 -6.73 -13.63
N TYR A 714 23.61 -7.34 -12.53
CA TYR A 714 24.39 -8.28 -11.73
C TYR A 714 24.73 -9.57 -12.48
N LYS A 715 23.84 -10.07 -13.33
CA LYS A 715 24.09 -11.23 -14.19
C LYS A 715 25.07 -10.96 -15.32
N THR A 716 25.24 -9.69 -15.71
CA THR A 716 26.15 -9.28 -16.78
C THR A 716 27.53 -8.93 -16.23
N ALA A 717 27.63 -8.47 -15.00
CA ALA A 717 28.86 -8.10 -14.32
C ALA A 717 29.65 -9.36 -13.89
N HIS A 718 30.46 -9.90 -14.77
CA HIS A 718 31.33 -11.02 -14.41
C HIS A 718 32.64 -10.59 -13.72
N THR A 719 32.90 -11.15 -12.51
CA THR A 719 34.16 -11.69 -11.99
C THR A 719 35.23 -10.79 -11.41
N SER A 720 35.20 -9.46 -11.47
CA SER A 720 36.20 -8.65 -10.77
C SER A 720 35.58 -8.05 -9.49
N ALA A 721 36.23 -8.24 -8.34
CA ALA A 721 35.77 -7.69 -7.04
C ALA A 721 35.57 -6.16 -7.07
N THR A 722 36.46 -5.44 -7.76
CA THR A 722 36.38 -3.97 -7.94
C THR A 722 35.18 -3.56 -8.81
N HIS A 723 34.87 -4.34 -9.82
CA HIS A 723 33.70 -4.09 -10.66
C HIS A 723 32.40 -4.32 -9.89
N ASN A 724 32.32 -5.40 -9.09
CA ASN A 724 31.16 -5.71 -8.25
C ASN A 724 30.95 -4.63 -7.17
N GLU A 725 32.00 -4.09 -6.54
CA GLU A 725 31.89 -2.98 -5.59
C GLU A 725 31.36 -1.71 -6.25
N THR A 726 31.84 -1.40 -7.46
CA THR A 726 31.38 -0.24 -8.21
C THR A 726 29.91 -0.38 -8.60
N LEU A 727 29.50 -1.57 -9.04
CA LEU A 727 28.12 -1.88 -9.39
C LEU A 727 27.21 -1.80 -8.16
N TRP A 728 27.64 -2.36 -7.03
CA TRP A 728 26.93 -2.29 -5.76
C TRP A 728 26.68 -0.83 -5.33
N LYS A 729 27.72 0.02 -5.34
CA LYS A 729 27.60 1.45 -5.02
C LYS A 729 26.67 2.17 -5.99
N ARG A 730 26.74 1.84 -7.28
CA ARG A 730 25.84 2.40 -8.30
C ARG A 730 24.39 1.99 -8.05
N SER A 731 24.13 0.72 -7.74
CA SER A 731 22.78 0.22 -7.46
C SER A 731 22.19 0.83 -6.20
N LEU A 732 22.98 0.99 -5.11
CA LEU A 732 22.52 1.69 -3.91
C LEU A 732 22.13 3.15 -4.19
N ARG A 733 22.89 3.83 -5.06
CA ARG A 733 22.56 5.22 -5.45
C ARG A 733 21.20 5.32 -6.15
N GLN A 734 20.74 4.28 -6.83
CA GLN A 734 19.40 4.25 -7.42
C GLN A 734 18.28 4.21 -6.36
N LEU A 735 18.58 3.83 -5.14
CA LEU A 735 17.60 3.82 -4.03
C LEU A 735 17.51 5.17 -3.32
N LEU A 736 18.51 6.05 -3.42
CA LEU A 736 18.55 7.33 -2.71
C LEU A 736 17.36 8.27 -3.02
N PRO A 737 16.89 8.41 -4.29
CA PRO A 737 15.74 9.26 -4.60
C PRO A 737 14.47 8.84 -3.82
N PHE A 738 14.31 7.55 -3.57
CA PHE A 738 13.15 7.02 -2.84
C PHE A 738 13.15 7.39 -1.36
N GLN A 739 14.31 7.64 -0.75
CA GLN A 739 14.38 8.17 0.62
C GLN A 739 13.75 9.56 0.72
N LYS A 740 13.92 10.38 -0.30
CA LYS A 740 13.26 11.69 -0.38
C LYS A 740 11.77 11.53 -0.67
N HIS A 741 11.42 10.64 -1.60
CA HIS A 741 10.05 10.40 -2.02
C HIS A 741 9.13 9.92 -0.89
N LEU A 742 9.65 9.24 0.14
CA LEU A 742 8.87 8.88 1.34
C LEU A 742 8.27 10.08 2.10
N ASN A 743 8.76 11.29 1.83
CA ASN A 743 8.24 12.54 2.38
C ASN A 743 7.37 13.33 1.39
N GLU A 744 7.02 12.75 0.25
CA GLU A 744 6.26 13.36 -0.83
C GLU A 744 5.00 12.51 -1.14
N GLY A 745 3.95 13.11 -1.65
CA GLY A 745 2.74 12.39 -2.05
C GLY A 745 2.10 11.60 -0.89
N MET A 746 1.94 10.29 -1.05
CA MET A 746 1.52 9.38 0.02
C MET A 746 2.70 9.11 0.97
N LEU A 747 2.68 9.77 2.10
CA LEU A 747 3.77 9.75 3.09
C LEU A 747 4.08 8.34 3.60
N ASP A 748 5.38 8.03 3.73
CA ASP A 748 5.88 6.72 4.17
C ASP A 748 5.45 5.56 3.24
N MET A 749 5.21 5.88 1.92
CA MET A 749 4.87 4.93 0.86
C MET A 749 5.66 5.23 -0.41
N ILE A 750 5.76 4.26 -1.29
CA ILE A 750 6.40 4.43 -2.61
C ILE A 750 5.32 4.47 -3.69
N GLY A 751 5.34 5.52 -4.50
CA GLY A 751 4.55 5.61 -5.72
C GLY A 751 4.95 4.53 -6.74
N GLY A 752 3.97 3.98 -7.45
CA GLY A 752 4.21 2.95 -8.45
C GLY A 752 4.64 3.51 -9.80
N ILE A 753 4.13 4.69 -10.13
CA ILE A 753 4.23 5.29 -11.46
C ILE A 753 4.55 6.77 -11.33
N PHE A 754 5.48 7.23 -12.18
CA PHE A 754 5.93 8.62 -12.25
C PHE A 754 5.92 9.12 -13.70
N ASP A 755 5.94 10.42 -13.87
CA ASP A 755 6.13 11.03 -15.19
C ASP A 755 7.43 10.55 -15.84
N GLY A 756 7.38 10.34 -17.16
CA GLY A 756 8.55 9.99 -17.97
C GLY A 756 9.60 11.08 -18.01
N ASP A 757 9.17 12.34 -18.03
CA ASP A 757 10.05 13.51 -18.09
C ASP A 757 10.19 14.18 -16.71
N ALA A 758 11.32 14.87 -16.53
CA ALA A 758 11.59 15.60 -15.30
C ALA A 758 10.53 16.69 -15.07
N PRO A 759 10.12 16.91 -13.80
CA PRO A 759 10.75 16.46 -12.55
C PRO A 759 10.36 15.05 -12.09
N HIS A 760 9.69 14.24 -12.92
CA HIS A 760 9.20 12.90 -12.58
C HIS A 760 8.19 12.92 -11.43
N ALA A 761 7.14 13.71 -11.58
CA ALA A 761 6.10 13.79 -10.57
C ALA A 761 5.39 12.44 -10.38
N SER A 762 5.06 12.08 -9.15
CA SER A 762 4.20 10.93 -8.84
C SER A 762 2.75 11.38 -8.79
N GLY A 763 1.82 10.61 -9.32
CA GLY A 763 0.43 11.06 -9.29
C GLY A 763 -0.63 9.98 -9.46
N TYR A 764 -0.44 9.04 -10.37
CA TYR A 764 -1.47 8.08 -10.75
C TYR A 764 -1.68 6.97 -9.71
N VAL A 765 -0.59 6.39 -9.21
CA VAL A 765 -0.61 5.33 -8.19
C VAL A 765 0.25 5.78 -7.01
N PRO A 766 -0.34 6.49 -6.03
CA PRO A 766 0.43 7.07 -4.94
C PRO A 766 1.03 6.04 -3.99
N ALA A 767 0.48 4.83 -3.93
CA ALA A 767 0.99 3.71 -3.14
C ALA A 767 0.82 2.40 -3.91
N SER A 768 1.92 1.75 -4.27
CA SER A 768 1.96 0.53 -5.07
C SER A 768 2.68 -0.60 -4.34
N VAL A 769 2.05 -1.78 -4.28
CA VAL A 769 2.68 -2.98 -3.76
C VAL A 769 3.91 -3.38 -4.57
N LEU A 770 3.86 -3.23 -5.91
CA LEU A 770 4.97 -3.56 -6.81
C LEU A 770 6.21 -2.73 -6.49
N GLY A 771 6.06 -1.41 -6.41
CA GLY A 771 7.17 -0.50 -6.10
C GLY A 771 7.80 -0.78 -4.74
N ASN A 772 6.97 -0.89 -3.69
CA ASN A 772 7.45 -1.16 -2.33
C ASN A 772 8.13 -2.53 -2.22
N ALA A 773 7.49 -3.60 -2.70
CA ALA A 773 8.03 -4.96 -2.62
C ALA A 773 9.34 -5.11 -3.39
N GLU A 774 9.42 -4.55 -4.60
CA GLU A 774 10.62 -4.63 -5.42
C GLU A 774 11.80 -3.86 -4.82
N LEU A 775 11.58 -2.69 -4.23
CA LEU A 775 12.66 -1.98 -3.54
C LEU A 775 13.19 -2.77 -2.33
N VAL A 776 12.32 -3.46 -1.58
CA VAL A 776 12.73 -4.34 -0.49
C VAL A 776 13.55 -5.53 -1.04
N ARG A 777 13.08 -6.16 -2.14
CA ARG A 777 13.80 -7.26 -2.78
C ARG A 777 15.19 -6.83 -3.27
N VAL A 778 15.27 -5.70 -3.93
CA VAL A 778 16.53 -5.11 -4.41
C VAL A 778 17.47 -4.82 -3.23
N TYR A 779 16.98 -4.15 -2.20
CA TYR A 779 17.79 -3.85 -1.01
C TYR A 779 18.35 -5.13 -0.38
N HIS A 780 17.51 -6.16 -0.24
CA HIS A 780 17.95 -7.47 0.25
C HIS A 780 19.01 -8.11 -0.64
N THR A 781 18.83 -8.13 -1.97
CA THR A 781 19.80 -8.66 -2.92
C THR A 781 21.14 -7.93 -2.79
N LEU A 782 21.13 -6.61 -2.70
CA LEU A 782 22.34 -5.80 -2.55
C LEU A 782 23.08 -6.08 -1.24
N THR A 783 22.36 -6.31 -0.14
CA THR A 783 22.97 -6.67 1.15
C THR A 783 23.58 -8.06 1.12
N GLN A 784 22.94 -9.04 0.48
CA GLN A 784 23.47 -10.39 0.31
C GLN A 784 24.79 -10.42 -0.47
N VAL A 785 24.86 -9.71 -1.59
CA VAL A 785 26.05 -9.59 -2.42
C VAL A 785 27.23 -9.02 -1.62
N HIS A 786 26.97 -8.03 -0.76
CA HIS A 786 28.01 -7.42 0.07
C HIS A 786 28.53 -8.37 1.17
N VAL A 787 27.66 -9.13 1.81
CA VAL A 787 28.01 -10.06 2.91
C VAL A 787 28.77 -11.28 2.43
N GLN A 788 28.50 -11.77 1.22
CA GLN A 788 29.21 -12.96 0.66
C GLN A 788 30.66 -12.67 0.24
N GLN A 789 31.11 -11.40 0.21
CA GLN A 789 32.47 -11.01 -0.19
C GLN A 789 33.28 -10.22 0.87
N PRO A 790 33.19 -10.51 2.19
CA PRO A 790 33.87 -9.72 3.21
C PRO A 790 35.40 -9.82 3.16
N HIS A 791 35.98 -10.88 2.54
CA HIS A 791 37.43 -11.12 2.56
C HIS A 791 38.22 -10.30 1.53
N LEU A 792 37.57 -9.57 0.61
CA LEU A 792 38.21 -8.80 -0.43
C LEU A 792 38.37 -7.31 -0.10
N ILE A 793 37.71 -6.83 0.96
CA ILE A 793 37.66 -5.38 1.35
C ILE A 793 38.69 -5.04 2.45
N GLN A 794 39.19 -6.03 3.22
CA GLN A 794 40.10 -5.78 4.35
C GLN A 794 41.62 -5.77 3.99
N SER A 795 41.98 -5.88 2.76
CA SER A 795 43.39 -5.87 2.31
C SER A 795 43.80 -4.58 1.57
N ARG A 796 43.35 -3.42 2.03
CA ARG A 796 43.97 -2.15 1.69
C ARG A 796 43.96 -1.17 2.84
#